data_2f1550737279ba4c77f489c508e8c49a
#
_entry.id   2f1550737279ba4c77f489c508e8c49a
#
_cell.length_a   1.000
_cell.length_b   1.000
_cell.length_c   1.000
_cell.angle_alpha   90.00
_cell.angle_beta   90.00
_cell.angle_gamma   90.00
#
_symmetry.space_group_name_H-M   'P 1'
#
loop_
_entity.id
_entity.type
_entity.pdbx_description
1 polymer ?
#
loop_
_entity_poly.entity_id
_entity_poly.type
_entity_poly.pdbx_seq_one_letter_code
_entity_poly.pdbx_strand_id
1 'polypeptide(L)'
;MAVLQMQRISICALKHDRKAILEKLQSMGMIEMHQVAQDEAGFEKMDTQSAKSSFEKRVQITENALDVLNQYTPEKKSMFASLEGNELIDKKTMEAAAAKQEAVMEVAGLLIADHKKIAEAQAEIVKRNTQIEALAPWMSLEVAMNYPGTKKTAMLLGTMAAETTLEMIYGKLAEEHPEIEAVDISVISRDKDAVYLSVFCMKEQAADVENTLRTAGFSRPVVSAERIPAKQKAELEEQIRQIEEDIANIREEIISHAEDREELKVIGDYYRVRAEKYEVLGTLPQSRRTFIISGYAAKEAVPALRKGIGEAYDCVIDVEELKEDEEPPVILKNNGFSESVEGVLESYGLPHKGEIDPTAIMSFFYVFFFGMMLSDAAYGAIIAIVCLVVLKKFPRMSAGMRKSMKMFMYCGISTMVWGILFGGYFGDVVDVVSSTFFGKELTIKPLWFAPLNDPMRLLIYSMAFGLVHLFVGLGIKGYMLLKDGKVLDFFCDIVLWYIFLIGLILMLLPSEIFASIAQTKIVFPAALITLSKAMAIIGALGLLLMSGRSSKNPALRLALGAYDIYNITGWLSDVLSYSRLLALGLATGVIASVVNQMGSMLGKSVFGVILFIVVFIVGHAMNLAINLLGAYVHTNRLQFVEFFGKFYEGGGKPFEPFHAETKYVDIKEEK
;
A
#
# COMPACT_ATOMS: atom_id res chain seq x y z
N MET A 1 -1.80 -25.20 20.18
CA MET A 1 -1.01 -23.98 20.10
C MET A 1 -1.12 -23.49 18.66
N ALA A 2 -1.44 -22.25 18.44
CA ALA A 2 -1.62 -21.72 17.09
C ALA A 2 -0.26 -21.48 16.37
N VAL A 3 0.82 -21.29 17.13
CA VAL A 3 2.19 -21.22 16.58
C VAL A 3 2.68 -22.62 16.27
N LEU A 4 3.02 -22.89 15.01
CA LEU A 4 3.59 -24.17 14.59
C LEU A 4 5.03 -24.31 15.11
N GLN A 5 5.37 -25.51 15.54
CA GLN A 5 6.76 -25.82 15.92
C GLN A 5 7.61 -25.87 14.65
N MET A 6 8.63 -25.00 14.60
CA MET A 6 9.63 -25.01 13.53
C MET A 6 10.78 -25.95 13.86
N GLN A 7 11.39 -26.52 12.84
CA GLN A 7 12.60 -27.33 12.93
C GLN A 7 13.60 -26.84 11.90
N ARG A 8 14.87 -26.93 12.24
CA ARG A 8 15.95 -26.69 11.30
C ARG A 8 16.17 -27.93 10.47
N ILE A 9 16.22 -27.77 9.16
CA ILE A 9 16.41 -28.87 8.21
C ILE A 9 17.70 -28.61 7.43
N SER A 10 18.52 -29.64 7.32
CA SER A 10 19.70 -29.65 6.46
C SER A 10 19.57 -30.80 5.47
N ILE A 11 19.59 -30.49 4.17
CA ILE A 11 19.50 -31.46 3.08
C ILE A 11 20.85 -31.51 2.38
N CYS A 12 21.57 -32.63 2.52
CA CYS A 12 22.79 -32.91 1.81
C CYS A 12 22.50 -33.84 0.63
N ALA A 13 22.75 -33.42 -0.59
CA ALA A 13 22.43 -34.19 -1.78
C ALA A 13 23.54 -34.08 -2.86
N LEU A 14 23.44 -34.94 -3.88
CA LEU A 14 24.37 -34.96 -4.99
C LEU A 14 24.21 -33.76 -5.93
N LYS A 15 25.34 -33.20 -6.38
CA LYS A 15 25.37 -31.98 -7.17
C LYS A 15 24.63 -32.09 -8.52
N HIS A 16 24.51 -33.27 -9.11
CA HIS A 16 23.81 -33.47 -10.39
C HIS A 16 22.29 -33.28 -10.23
N ASP A 17 21.70 -33.61 -9.08
CA ASP A 17 20.26 -33.49 -8.81
C ASP A 17 19.86 -32.12 -8.28
N ARG A 18 20.82 -31.22 -8.05
CA ARG A 18 20.63 -29.94 -7.40
C ARG A 18 19.47 -29.11 -7.98
N LYS A 19 19.40 -28.99 -9.31
CA LYS A 19 18.34 -28.21 -9.98
C LYS A 19 16.96 -28.84 -9.81
N ALA A 20 16.89 -30.17 -9.91
CA ALA A 20 15.65 -30.91 -9.76
C ALA A 20 15.12 -30.87 -8.31
N ILE A 21 16.03 -30.99 -7.33
CA ILE A 21 15.67 -30.88 -5.90
C ILE A 21 15.16 -29.47 -5.60
N LEU A 22 15.83 -28.40 -6.11
CA LEU A 22 15.36 -27.05 -5.90
C LEU A 22 14.01 -26.79 -6.58
N GLU A 23 13.77 -27.31 -7.78
CA GLU A 23 12.46 -27.21 -8.45
C GLU A 23 11.37 -27.92 -7.65
N LYS A 24 11.69 -29.08 -7.08
CA LYS A 24 10.74 -29.80 -6.23
C LYS A 24 10.48 -29.05 -4.92
N LEU A 25 11.51 -28.51 -4.26
CA LEU A 25 11.37 -27.70 -3.04
C LEU A 25 10.55 -26.43 -3.32
N GLN A 26 10.82 -25.74 -4.44
CA GLN A 26 10.09 -24.56 -4.87
C GLN A 26 8.61 -24.87 -5.15
N SER A 27 8.31 -26.03 -5.75
CA SER A 27 6.93 -26.47 -5.98
C SER A 27 6.20 -26.91 -4.72
N MET A 28 6.92 -27.36 -3.69
CA MET A 28 6.34 -27.74 -2.39
C MET A 28 6.07 -26.55 -1.47
N GLY A 29 6.88 -25.47 -1.56
CA GLY A 29 6.72 -24.28 -0.74
C GLY A 29 6.75 -24.52 0.79
N MET A 30 7.53 -25.51 1.26
CA MET A 30 7.49 -25.96 2.65
C MET A 30 8.73 -25.59 3.47
N ILE A 31 9.75 -25.02 2.85
CA ILE A 31 11.01 -24.65 3.49
C ILE A 31 11.36 -23.19 3.24
N GLU A 32 11.73 -22.47 4.27
CA GLU A 32 12.39 -21.17 4.16
C GLU A 32 13.89 -21.37 4.15
N MET A 33 14.55 -20.86 3.12
CA MET A 33 15.99 -21.02 2.96
C MET A 33 16.76 -20.15 3.95
N HIS A 34 17.68 -20.75 4.70
CA HIS A 34 18.56 -20.04 5.61
C HIS A 34 20.00 -20.14 5.13
N GLN A 35 20.72 -19.01 5.15
CA GLN A 35 22.13 -19.01 4.78
C GLN A 35 22.97 -19.62 5.89
N VAL A 36 23.67 -20.70 5.59
CA VAL A 36 24.66 -21.28 6.51
C VAL A 36 25.86 -20.33 6.59
N ALA A 37 26.33 -20.08 7.82
CA ALA A 37 27.57 -19.33 8.02
C ALA A 37 28.75 -20.04 7.34
N GLN A 38 29.68 -19.27 6.77
CA GLN A 38 30.74 -19.70 5.87
C GLN A 38 31.85 -20.61 6.49
N ASP A 39 31.70 -21.07 7.73
CA ASP A 39 32.81 -21.67 8.51
C ASP A 39 33.01 -23.19 8.31
N GLU A 40 32.30 -23.84 7.39
CA GLU A 40 32.59 -25.25 7.11
C GLU A 40 33.70 -25.38 6.05
N ALA A 41 34.87 -25.79 6.50
CA ALA A 41 36.06 -25.98 5.66
C ALA A 41 35.77 -26.96 4.50
N GLY A 42 35.93 -26.47 3.26
CA GLY A 42 35.80 -27.29 2.04
C GLY A 42 34.50 -27.08 1.24
N PHE A 43 33.62 -26.16 1.64
CA PHE A 43 32.46 -25.75 0.86
C PHE A 43 32.66 -24.36 0.25
N GLU A 44 32.35 -24.24 -1.05
CA GLU A 44 32.41 -22.99 -1.80
C GLU A 44 31.02 -22.62 -2.33
N LYS A 45 30.71 -21.34 -2.41
CA LYS A 45 29.48 -20.86 -3.06
C LYS A 45 29.66 -20.85 -4.58
N MET A 46 28.60 -21.11 -5.32
CA MET A 46 28.63 -21.01 -6.78
C MET A 46 28.45 -19.56 -7.22
N ASP A 47 29.27 -19.12 -8.17
CA ASP A 47 29.00 -17.85 -8.85
C ASP A 47 27.84 -18.04 -9.85
N THR A 48 26.69 -17.51 -9.49
CA THR A 48 25.46 -17.50 -10.31
C THR A 48 25.09 -16.10 -10.78
N GLN A 49 25.88 -15.09 -10.42
CA GLN A 49 25.54 -13.69 -10.65
C GLN A 49 25.30 -13.37 -12.14
N SER A 50 26.12 -13.93 -13.02
CA SER A 50 25.96 -13.74 -14.47
C SER A 50 24.63 -14.33 -14.98
N ALA A 51 24.28 -15.55 -14.54
CA ALA A 51 23.02 -16.19 -14.93
C ALA A 51 21.81 -15.47 -14.36
N LYS A 52 21.84 -15.12 -13.06
CA LYS A 52 20.78 -14.32 -12.41
C LYS A 52 20.55 -13.01 -13.16
N SER A 53 21.60 -12.24 -13.39
CA SER A 53 21.53 -10.96 -14.10
C SER A 53 20.99 -11.10 -15.53
N SER A 54 21.31 -12.22 -16.22
CA SER A 54 20.74 -12.50 -17.54
C SER A 54 19.22 -12.70 -17.49
N PHE A 55 18.70 -13.43 -16.48
CA PHE A 55 17.25 -13.61 -16.32
C PHE A 55 16.56 -12.32 -15.87
N GLU A 56 17.14 -11.56 -14.96
CA GLU A 56 16.61 -10.27 -14.54
C GLU A 56 16.50 -9.27 -15.70
N LYS A 57 17.51 -9.23 -16.60
CA LYS A 57 17.44 -8.43 -17.83
C LYS A 57 16.30 -8.86 -18.73
N ARG A 58 16.04 -10.17 -18.87
CA ARG A 58 14.91 -10.67 -19.66
C ARG A 58 13.58 -10.33 -19.06
N VAL A 59 13.44 -10.40 -17.71
CA VAL A 59 12.25 -9.89 -16.99
C VAL A 59 12.03 -8.42 -17.30
N GLN A 60 13.09 -7.59 -17.21
CA GLN A 60 12.98 -6.16 -17.50
C GLN A 60 12.56 -5.87 -18.94
N ILE A 61 13.06 -6.65 -19.93
CA ILE A 61 12.66 -6.53 -21.33
C ILE A 61 11.16 -6.85 -21.49
N THR A 62 10.68 -7.95 -20.90
CA THR A 62 9.24 -8.30 -20.98
C THR A 62 8.36 -7.27 -20.27
N GLU A 63 8.77 -6.75 -19.13
CA GLU A 63 8.04 -5.69 -18.43
C GLU A 63 7.99 -4.39 -19.25
N ASN A 64 9.10 -3.95 -19.82
CA ASN A 64 9.14 -2.79 -20.69
C ASN A 64 8.24 -2.97 -21.93
N ALA A 65 8.21 -4.16 -22.54
CA ALA A 65 7.33 -4.46 -23.65
C ALA A 65 5.85 -4.42 -23.26
N LEU A 66 5.50 -4.93 -22.07
CA LEU A 66 4.15 -4.83 -21.51
C LEU A 66 3.74 -3.38 -21.23
N ASP A 67 4.67 -2.55 -20.74
CA ASP A 67 4.41 -1.13 -20.53
C ASP A 67 4.15 -0.39 -21.84
N VAL A 68 4.90 -0.72 -22.90
CA VAL A 68 4.63 -0.21 -24.27
C VAL A 68 3.24 -0.62 -24.72
N LEU A 69 2.87 -1.90 -24.62
CA LEU A 69 1.53 -2.35 -24.97
C LEU A 69 0.44 -1.66 -24.15
N ASN A 70 0.66 -1.41 -22.86
CA ASN A 70 -0.28 -0.71 -21.98
C ASN A 70 -0.46 0.76 -22.36
N GLN A 71 0.57 1.38 -22.92
CA GLN A 71 0.50 2.77 -23.38
C GLN A 71 -0.36 2.92 -24.64
N TYR A 72 -0.26 1.98 -25.59
CA TYR A 72 -0.97 2.06 -26.88
C TYR A 72 -2.29 1.27 -26.90
N THR A 73 -2.35 0.18 -26.16
CA THR A 73 -3.55 -0.66 -26.01
C THR A 73 -3.82 -0.92 -24.52
N PRO A 74 -4.32 0.07 -23.76
CA PRO A 74 -4.56 -0.11 -22.33
C PRO A 74 -5.56 -1.25 -22.12
N GLU A 75 -5.21 -2.17 -21.21
CA GLU A 75 -6.16 -3.17 -20.76
C GLU A 75 -7.36 -2.48 -20.10
N LYS A 76 -8.56 -2.87 -20.49
CA LYS A 76 -9.77 -2.47 -19.77
C LYS A 76 -9.81 -3.19 -18.44
N LYS A 77 -8.98 -2.72 -17.49
CA LYS A 77 -9.05 -3.26 -16.13
C LYS A 77 -10.43 -2.96 -15.56
N SER A 78 -11.13 -4.01 -15.15
CA SER A 78 -12.33 -3.88 -14.34
C SER A 78 -12.01 -3.03 -13.10
N MET A 79 -12.95 -2.21 -12.63
CA MET A 79 -12.81 -1.51 -11.33
C MET A 79 -12.47 -2.49 -10.19
N PHE A 80 -12.71 -3.77 -10.41
CA PHE A 80 -12.48 -4.85 -9.46
C PHE A 80 -11.29 -5.75 -9.82
N ALA A 81 -10.44 -5.34 -10.76
CA ALA A 81 -9.29 -6.14 -11.21
C ALA A 81 -8.38 -6.59 -10.06
N SER A 82 -8.20 -5.75 -9.04
CA SER A 82 -7.44 -6.10 -7.82
C SER A 82 -8.09 -7.22 -6.98
N LEU A 83 -9.38 -7.47 -7.19
CA LEU A 83 -10.14 -8.52 -6.49
C LEU A 83 -10.24 -9.81 -7.32
N GLU A 84 -10.01 -9.75 -8.63
CA GLU A 84 -10.14 -10.90 -9.53
C GLU A 84 -9.02 -11.92 -9.33
N GLY A 85 -7.83 -11.47 -8.85
CA GLY A 85 -6.64 -12.30 -8.72
C GLY A 85 -6.02 -12.64 -10.06
N ASN A 86 -4.87 -13.29 -10.05
CA ASN A 86 -4.16 -13.72 -11.24
C ASN A 86 -4.79 -14.95 -11.89
N GLU A 87 -4.49 -15.18 -13.16
CA GLU A 87 -4.92 -16.39 -13.85
C GLU A 87 -4.12 -17.60 -13.34
N LEU A 88 -4.82 -18.71 -13.04
CA LEU A 88 -4.21 -19.96 -12.61
C LEU A 88 -3.75 -20.75 -13.82
N ILE A 89 -2.43 -20.95 -13.95
CA ILE A 89 -1.84 -21.78 -15.00
C ILE A 89 -1.24 -23.06 -14.43
N ASP A 90 -1.35 -24.15 -15.19
CA ASP A 90 -0.67 -25.40 -14.84
C ASP A 90 0.83 -25.29 -15.23
N LYS A 91 1.68 -26.00 -14.49
CA LYS A 91 3.12 -26.08 -14.78
C LYS A 91 3.43 -26.47 -16.23
N LYS A 92 2.63 -27.37 -16.82
CA LYS A 92 2.76 -27.76 -18.23
C LYS A 92 2.53 -26.61 -19.20
N THR A 93 1.59 -25.72 -18.89
CA THR A 93 1.32 -24.52 -19.70
C THR A 93 2.50 -23.55 -19.64
N MET A 94 3.10 -23.39 -18.46
CA MET A 94 4.30 -22.57 -18.30
C MET A 94 5.52 -23.17 -19.04
N GLU A 95 5.69 -24.50 -19.01
CA GLU A 95 6.73 -25.19 -19.78
C GLU A 95 6.50 -25.09 -21.31
N ALA A 96 5.25 -25.17 -21.76
CA ALA A 96 4.89 -24.98 -23.17
C ALA A 96 5.15 -23.54 -23.63
N ALA A 97 4.84 -22.55 -22.82
CA ALA A 97 5.20 -21.16 -23.06
C ALA A 97 6.72 -20.95 -23.10
N ALA A 98 7.46 -21.61 -22.20
CA ALA A 98 8.92 -21.57 -22.18
C ALA A 98 9.57 -22.11 -23.48
N ALA A 99 8.92 -23.04 -24.17
CA ALA A 99 9.39 -23.51 -25.48
C ALA A 99 9.36 -22.41 -26.56
N LYS A 100 8.50 -21.41 -26.41
CA LYS A 100 8.37 -20.26 -27.33
C LYS A 100 9.18 -19.02 -26.86
N GLN A 101 9.99 -19.12 -25.83
CA GLN A 101 10.65 -18.01 -25.19
C GLN A 101 11.42 -17.08 -26.13
N GLU A 102 12.10 -17.65 -27.17
CA GLU A 102 12.89 -16.85 -28.12
C GLU A 102 12.00 -15.98 -29.00
N ALA A 103 10.90 -16.53 -29.53
CA ALA A 103 9.95 -15.79 -30.34
C ALA A 103 9.29 -14.65 -29.54
N VAL A 104 8.87 -14.91 -28.28
CA VAL A 104 8.27 -13.90 -27.43
C VAL A 104 9.28 -12.79 -27.06
N MET A 105 10.55 -13.14 -26.85
CA MET A 105 11.62 -12.15 -26.61
C MET A 105 11.92 -11.31 -27.85
N GLU A 106 11.78 -11.86 -29.04
CA GLU A 106 11.90 -11.12 -30.30
C GLU A 106 10.80 -10.09 -30.42
N VAL A 107 9.53 -10.49 -30.17
CA VAL A 107 8.39 -9.57 -30.11
C VAL A 107 8.60 -8.48 -29.07
N ALA A 108 9.07 -8.83 -27.88
CA ALA A 108 9.38 -7.84 -26.83
C ALA A 108 10.43 -6.82 -27.30
N GLY A 109 11.48 -7.29 -28.00
CA GLY A 109 12.50 -6.44 -28.57
C GLY A 109 11.97 -5.50 -29.65
N LEU A 110 11.07 -6.00 -30.54
CA LEU A 110 10.40 -5.20 -31.57
C LEU A 110 9.56 -4.09 -30.95
N LEU A 111 8.72 -4.41 -29.99
CA LEU A 111 7.85 -3.44 -29.30
C LEU A 111 8.64 -2.29 -28.66
N ILE A 112 9.75 -2.60 -28.00
CA ILE A 112 10.63 -1.59 -27.38
C ILE A 112 11.33 -0.75 -28.47
N ALA A 113 11.81 -1.38 -29.54
CA ALA A 113 12.46 -0.68 -30.65
C ALA A 113 11.48 0.27 -31.35
N ASP A 114 10.25 -0.15 -31.58
CA ASP A 114 9.21 0.65 -32.22
C ASP A 114 8.76 1.83 -31.36
N HIS A 115 8.60 1.61 -30.05
CA HIS A 115 8.36 2.72 -29.13
C HIS A 115 9.50 3.75 -29.16
N LYS A 116 10.76 3.31 -29.23
CA LYS A 116 11.92 4.19 -29.36
C LYS A 116 11.90 4.96 -30.69
N LYS A 117 11.57 4.30 -31.80
CA LYS A 117 11.41 4.97 -33.10
C LYS A 117 10.36 6.06 -33.06
N ILE A 118 9.21 5.82 -32.41
CA ILE A 118 8.16 6.83 -32.22
C ILE A 118 8.71 8.04 -31.43
N ALA A 119 9.44 7.80 -30.36
CA ALA A 119 10.00 8.88 -29.54
C ALA A 119 11.04 9.70 -30.34
N GLU A 120 11.90 9.05 -31.12
CA GLU A 120 12.87 9.71 -32.01
C GLU A 120 12.17 10.51 -33.11
N ALA A 121 11.12 9.96 -33.73
CA ALA A 121 10.30 10.64 -34.73
C ALA A 121 9.58 11.88 -34.16
N GLN A 122 9.04 11.78 -32.95
CA GLN A 122 8.42 12.92 -32.25
C GLN A 122 9.44 14.05 -31.96
N ALA A 123 10.66 13.71 -31.55
CA ALA A 123 11.71 14.67 -31.32
C ALA A 123 12.11 15.38 -32.65
N GLU A 124 12.09 14.65 -33.78
CA GLU A 124 12.36 15.21 -35.09
C GLU A 124 11.24 16.16 -35.56
N ILE A 125 9.98 15.83 -35.28
CA ILE A 125 8.83 16.77 -35.52
C ILE A 125 9.02 18.07 -34.75
N VAL A 126 9.36 17.99 -33.44
CA VAL A 126 9.59 19.17 -32.63
C VAL A 126 10.72 20.05 -33.22
N LYS A 127 11.81 19.42 -33.65
CA LYS A 127 12.93 20.12 -34.28
C LYS A 127 12.50 20.83 -35.57
N ARG A 128 11.71 20.16 -36.44
CA ARG A 128 11.18 20.78 -37.68
C ARG A 128 10.20 21.89 -37.40
N ASN A 129 9.33 21.74 -36.40
CA ASN A 129 8.43 22.79 -35.97
C ASN A 129 9.18 24.02 -35.47
N THR A 130 10.26 23.87 -34.70
CA THR A 130 11.13 24.98 -34.28
C THR A 130 11.78 25.66 -35.48
N GLN A 131 12.15 24.92 -36.54
CA GLN A 131 12.66 25.50 -37.79
C GLN A 131 11.58 26.30 -38.51
N ILE A 132 10.32 25.80 -38.56
CA ILE A 132 9.20 26.49 -39.16
C ILE A 132 8.89 27.80 -38.40
N GLU A 133 8.86 27.75 -37.06
CA GLU A 133 8.69 28.93 -36.23
C GLU A 133 9.77 30.01 -36.48
N ALA A 134 11.01 29.56 -36.59
CA ALA A 134 12.14 30.45 -36.88
C ALA A 134 12.07 31.07 -38.29
N LEU A 135 11.39 30.42 -39.26
CA LEU A 135 11.15 30.97 -40.61
C LEU A 135 9.92 31.89 -40.65
N ALA A 136 9.03 31.82 -39.70
CA ALA A 136 7.75 32.56 -39.71
C ALA A 136 7.94 34.07 -39.96
N PRO A 137 8.88 34.78 -39.35
CA PRO A 137 9.09 36.20 -39.58
C PRO A 137 9.56 36.57 -41.03
N TRP A 138 10.13 35.58 -41.73
CA TRP A 138 10.74 35.73 -43.05
C TRP A 138 9.83 35.31 -44.21
N MET A 139 8.59 34.97 -43.93
CA MET A 139 7.66 34.37 -44.92
C MET A 139 7.35 35.28 -46.13
N SER A 140 7.49 36.60 -46.00
CA SER A 140 7.26 37.57 -47.06
C SER A 140 8.45 37.69 -48.03
N LEU A 141 9.58 36.99 -47.75
CA LEU A 141 10.74 37.01 -48.64
C LEU A 141 10.48 36.16 -49.88
N GLU A 142 10.64 36.75 -51.07
CA GLU A 142 10.54 36.07 -52.35
C GLU A 142 11.86 35.48 -52.85
N VAL A 143 12.95 35.64 -52.07
CA VAL A 143 14.29 35.11 -52.35
C VAL A 143 14.79 34.24 -51.21
N ALA A 144 15.80 33.44 -51.47
CA ALA A 144 16.44 32.63 -50.43
C ALA A 144 17.14 33.53 -49.38
N MET A 145 17.10 33.12 -48.11
CA MET A 145 17.74 33.89 -47.02
C MET A 145 19.27 33.97 -47.17
N ASN A 146 19.89 33.03 -47.86
CA ASN A 146 21.33 33.03 -48.18
C ASN A 146 21.64 33.72 -49.52
N TYR A 147 20.69 34.42 -50.14
CA TYR A 147 20.90 35.09 -51.38
C TYR A 147 21.91 36.23 -51.22
N PRO A 148 23.11 36.16 -51.89
CA PRO A 148 24.17 37.12 -51.67
C PRO A 148 23.97 38.48 -52.35
N GLY A 149 22.89 38.61 -53.09
CA GLY A 149 22.66 39.77 -53.94
C GLY A 149 23.01 39.57 -55.41
N THR A 150 23.14 40.66 -56.18
CA THR A 150 23.47 40.67 -57.62
C THR A 150 25.02 40.83 -57.83
N LYS A 151 25.45 41.04 -59.07
CA LYS A 151 26.86 41.32 -59.36
C LYS A 151 27.38 42.58 -58.71
N LYS A 152 26.50 43.60 -58.51
CA LYS A 152 26.88 44.91 -57.97
C LYS A 152 26.23 45.23 -56.61
N THR A 153 25.20 44.54 -56.21
CA THR A 153 24.50 44.75 -54.94
C THR A 153 24.65 43.59 -53.98
N ALA A 154 24.70 43.83 -52.69
CA ALA A 154 24.67 42.87 -51.63
C ALA A 154 23.34 42.94 -50.89
N MET A 155 22.81 41.80 -50.43
CA MET A 155 21.64 41.71 -49.57
C MET A 155 22.08 41.26 -48.18
N LEU A 156 21.71 42.02 -47.18
CA LEU A 156 21.93 41.66 -45.75
C LEU A 156 20.56 41.46 -45.09
N LEU A 157 20.42 40.33 -44.41
CA LEU A 157 19.25 40.04 -43.59
C LEU A 157 19.62 40.09 -42.12
N GLY A 158 18.77 40.62 -41.30
CA GLY A 158 19.00 40.67 -39.87
C GLY A 158 17.83 41.15 -39.06
N THR A 159 18.04 41.18 -37.77
CA THR A 159 17.07 41.60 -36.77
C THR A 159 17.61 42.76 -35.95
N MET A 160 16.71 43.64 -35.52
CA MET A 160 16.99 44.74 -34.59
C MET A 160 15.91 44.78 -33.49
N ALA A 161 16.14 45.54 -32.43
CA ALA A 161 15.18 45.69 -31.33
C ALA A 161 13.83 46.21 -31.84
N ALA A 162 12.73 45.78 -31.24
CA ALA A 162 11.36 46.13 -31.68
C ALA A 162 11.07 47.62 -31.75
N GLU A 163 11.76 48.45 -30.97
CA GLU A 163 11.59 49.90 -30.90
C GLU A 163 12.32 50.61 -32.05
N THR A 164 13.13 49.92 -32.85
CA THR A 164 13.92 50.54 -33.90
C THR A 164 13.03 50.96 -35.08
N THR A 165 13.17 52.23 -35.50
CA THR A 165 12.50 52.79 -36.69
C THR A 165 13.45 52.92 -37.86
N LEU A 166 12.93 52.91 -39.10
CA LEU A 166 13.74 53.10 -40.31
C LEU A 166 14.49 54.48 -40.28
N GLU A 167 13.85 55.50 -39.73
CA GLU A 167 14.45 56.84 -39.58
C GLU A 167 15.70 56.79 -38.69
N MET A 168 15.67 56.01 -37.58
CA MET A 168 16.84 55.88 -36.72
C MET A 168 17.99 55.17 -37.42
N ILE A 169 17.68 54.16 -38.24
CA ILE A 169 18.71 53.41 -38.99
C ILE A 169 19.34 54.28 -40.07
N TYR A 170 18.51 54.98 -40.88
CA TYR A 170 19.02 55.91 -41.90
C TYR A 170 19.78 57.06 -41.28
N GLY A 171 19.32 57.59 -40.14
CA GLY A 171 20.02 58.69 -39.43
C GLY A 171 21.42 58.27 -39.01
N LYS A 172 21.55 57.09 -38.46
CA LYS A 172 22.84 56.54 -37.99
C LYS A 172 23.81 56.26 -39.17
N LEU A 173 23.29 55.70 -40.27
CA LEU A 173 24.05 55.49 -41.50
C LEU A 173 24.56 56.81 -42.10
N ALA A 174 23.72 57.86 -42.10
CA ALA A 174 24.09 59.19 -42.61
C ALA A 174 25.11 59.92 -41.71
N GLU A 175 25.10 59.64 -40.38
CA GLU A 175 26.09 60.19 -39.44
C GLU A 175 27.47 59.55 -39.59
N GLU A 176 27.55 58.21 -39.75
CA GLU A 176 28.81 57.47 -39.77
C GLU A 176 29.44 57.45 -41.20
N HIS A 177 28.59 57.34 -42.24
CA HIS A 177 28.99 57.19 -43.63
C HIS A 177 28.17 58.06 -44.59
N PRO A 178 28.36 59.36 -44.59
CA PRO A 178 27.60 60.29 -45.45
C PRO A 178 27.80 60.07 -46.95
N GLU A 179 28.85 59.35 -47.35
CA GLU A 179 29.16 58.98 -48.75
C GLU A 179 28.32 57.78 -49.28
N ILE A 180 27.54 57.09 -48.41
CA ILE A 180 26.71 55.97 -48.82
C ILE A 180 25.33 56.46 -49.19
N GLU A 181 25.04 56.67 -50.48
CA GLU A 181 23.75 57.13 -50.97
C GLU A 181 22.81 56.03 -51.43
N ALA A 182 23.35 54.83 -51.74
CA ALA A 182 22.59 53.70 -52.32
C ALA A 182 22.37 52.57 -51.34
N VAL A 183 21.55 52.81 -50.34
CA VAL A 183 21.05 51.78 -49.39
C VAL A 183 19.53 51.82 -49.36
N ASP A 184 18.93 50.63 -49.53
CA ASP A 184 17.48 50.46 -49.39
C ASP A 184 17.20 49.46 -48.24
N ILE A 185 16.44 49.90 -47.24
CA ILE A 185 16.11 49.12 -46.04
C ILE A 185 14.61 48.88 -46.02
N SER A 186 14.23 47.63 -46.09
CA SER A 186 12.83 47.22 -46.04
C SER A 186 12.54 46.39 -44.80
N VAL A 187 11.43 46.70 -44.13
CA VAL A 187 10.93 45.90 -43.00
C VAL A 187 10.18 44.71 -43.58
N ILE A 188 10.66 43.53 -43.30
CA ILE A 188 10.04 42.24 -43.72
C ILE A 188 8.85 41.93 -42.80
N SER A 189 9.08 42.00 -41.51
CA SER A 189 8.08 41.78 -40.47
C SER A 189 8.49 42.44 -39.17
N ARG A 190 7.55 42.57 -38.24
CA ARG A 190 7.79 43.08 -36.90
C ARG A 190 6.99 42.23 -35.91
N ASP A 191 7.61 41.81 -34.86
CA ASP A 191 6.96 41.18 -33.70
C ASP A 191 7.18 42.04 -32.44
N LYS A 192 6.85 41.49 -31.25
CA LYS A 192 6.99 42.22 -29.98
C LYS A 192 8.44 42.41 -29.55
N ASP A 193 9.34 41.56 -30.00
CA ASP A 193 10.71 41.46 -29.53
C ASP A 193 11.71 42.02 -30.55
N ALA A 194 11.39 41.94 -31.84
CA ALA A 194 12.32 42.32 -32.89
C ALA A 194 11.65 42.85 -34.16
N VAL A 195 12.40 43.62 -34.92
CA VAL A 195 12.12 44.02 -36.30
C VAL A 195 13.02 43.25 -37.23
N TYR A 196 12.45 42.62 -38.24
CA TYR A 196 13.15 41.83 -39.24
C TYR A 196 13.33 42.65 -40.49
N LEU A 197 14.58 42.81 -40.94
CA LEU A 197 14.97 43.73 -41.97
C LEU A 197 15.70 43.03 -43.11
N SER A 198 15.45 43.53 -44.34
CA SER A 198 16.32 43.32 -45.48
C SER A 198 16.99 44.62 -45.87
N VAL A 199 18.31 44.57 -46.06
CA VAL A 199 19.12 45.73 -46.43
C VAL A 199 19.79 45.42 -47.75
N PHE A 200 19.54 46.24 -48.75
CA PHE A 200 20.23 46.20 -50.03
C PHE A 200 21.19 47.38 -50.13
N CYS A 201 22.43 47.07 -50.43
CA CYS A 201 23.52 48.07 -50.59
C CYS A 201 24.47 47.67 -51.71
N MET A 202 25.33 48.62 -52.14
CA MET A 202 26.39 48.33 -53.10
C MET A 202 27.39 47.33 -52.49
N LYS A 203 27.82 46.37 -53.26
CA LYS A 203 28.71 45.30 -52.80
C LYS A 203 30.05 45.77 -52.23
N GLU A 204 30.55 46.88 -52.76
CA GLU A 204 31.78 47.53 -52.30
C GLU A 204 31.64 48.14 -50.90
N GLN A 205 30.41 48.57 -50.56
CA GLN A 205 30.10 49.24 -49.28
C GLN A 205 29.43 48.35 -48.26
N ALA A 206 29.21 47.08 -48.60
CA ALA A 206 28.44 46.16 -47.79
C ALA A 206 29.05 45.90 -46.40
N ALA A 207 30.39 45.89 -46.29
CA ALA A 207 31.09 45.69 -45.02
C ALA A 207 30.91 46.89 -44.08
N ASP A 208 30.95 48.10 -44.60
CA ASP A 208 30.79 49.32 -43.80
C ASP A 208 29.36 49.46 -43.35
N VAL A 209 28.39 49.24 -44.24
CA VAL A 209 26.96 49.21 -43.89
C VAL A 209 26.67 48.16 -42.80
N GLU A 210 27.21 46.94 -42.95
CA GLU A 210 26.99 45.91 -41.92
C GLU A 210 27.62 46.27 -40.57
N ASN A 211 28.81 46.89 -40.56
CA ASN A 211 29.47 47.31 -39.32
C ASN A 211 28.66 48.42 -38.61
N THR A 212 28.21 49.43 -39.33
CA THR A 212 27.34 50.49 -38.79
C THR A 212 26.02 49.94 -38.26
N LEU A 213 25.40 49.01 -38.98
CA LEU A 213 24.17 48.35 -38.50
C LEU A 213 24.42 47.49 -37.24
N ARG A 214 25.56 46.82 -37.13
CA ARG A 214 25.94 46.08 -35.93
C ARG A 214 26.11 46.99 -34.71
N THR A 215 26.72 48.14 -34.88
CA THR A 215 26.82 49.12 -33.78
C THR A 215 25.44 49.64 -33.37
N ALA A 216 24.47 49.61 -34.28
CA ALA A 216 23.08 49.95 -34.03
C ALA A 216 22.23 48.80 -33.45
N GLY A 217 22.85 47.62 -33.20
CA GLY A 217 22.17 46.45 -32.64
C GLY A 217 21.64 45.46 -33.70
N PHE A 218 22.08 45.54 -34.93
CA PHE A 218 21.76 44.58 -35.98
C PHE A 218 22.44 43.23 -35.73
N SER A 219 21.67 42.17 -35.81
CA SER A 219 22.11 40.80 -35.64
C SER A 219 21.69 39.96 -36.86
N ARG A 220 22.60 39.15 -37.38
CA ARG A 220 22.24 38.24 -38.48
C ARG A 220 21.26 37.18 -37.97
N PRO A 221 20.32 36.67 -38.83
CA PRO A 221 19.38 35.63 -38.43
C PRO A 221 20.15 34.35 -38.06
N VAL A 222 19.67 33.71 -36.98
CA VAL A 222 20.22 32.40 -36.51
C VAL A 222 19.92 31.30 -37.51
N VAL A 223 18.83 31.42 -38.27
CA VAL A 223 18.38 30.43 -39.27
C VAL A 223 18.70 30.95 -40.67
N SER A 224 19.29 30.13 -41.48
CA SER A 224 19.48 30.36 -42.93
C SER A 224 18.59 29.43 -43.75
N ALA A 225 17.86 29.96 -44.67
CA ALA A 225 17.07 29.16 -45.62
C ALA A 225 17.79 29.18 -46.99
N GLU A 226 18.11 28.00 -47.52
CA GLU A 226 18.73 27.82 -48.84
C GLU A 226 17.72 28.04 -49.96
N ARG A 227 16.43 27.93 -49.67
CA ARG A 227 15.28 28.16 -50.56
C ARG A 227 14.47 29.34 -50.06
N ILE A 228 13.48 29.76 -50.87
CA ILE A 228 12.49 30.75 -50.46
C ILE A 228 11.79 30.26 -49.19
N PRO A 229 11.69 31.08 -48.11
CA PRO A 229 11.17 30.62 -46.80
C PRO A 229 9.81 29.93 -46.89
N ALA A 230 8.89 30.46 -47.74
CA ALA A 230 7.58 29.86 -47.97
C ALA A 230 7.66 28.41 -48.55
N LYS A 231 8.60 28.18 -49.49
CA LYS A 231 8.81 26.87 -50.07
C LYS A 231 9.49 25.91 -49.10
N GLN A 232 10.44 26.40 -48.30
CA GLN A 232 11.11 25.61 -47.27
C GLN A 232 10.15 25.22 -46.17
N LYS A 233 9.27 26.10 -45.73
CA LYS A 233 8.20 25.77 -44.80
C LYS A 233 7.31 24.65 -45.32
N ALA A 234 6.82 24.75 -46.55
CA ALA A 234 5.97 23.74 -47.17
C ALA A 234 6.68 22.36 -47.26
N GLU A 235 7.99 22.37 -47.53
CA GLU A 235 8.79 21.14 -47.54
C GLU A 235 8.95 20.53 -46.14
N LEU A 236 9.15 21.37 -45.11
CA LEU A 236 9.23 20.94 -43.74
C LEU A 236 7.87 20.38 -43.23
N GLU A 237 6.76 21.04 -43.60
CA GLU A 237 5.39 20.58 -43.28
C GLU A 237 5.10 19.23 -43.96
N GLU A 238 5.53 19.02 -45.19
CA GLU A 238 5.40 17.76 -45.88
C GLU A 238 6.24 16.64 -45.23
N GLN A 239 7.46 16.98 -44.79
CA GLN A 239 8.29 16.03 -44.05
C GLN A 239 7.68 15.67 -42.69
N ILE A 240 7.07 16.63 -41.99
CA ILE A 240 6.35 16.37 -40.73
C ILE A 240 5.20 15.40 -41.01
N ARG A 241 4.42 15.64 -42.07
CA ARG A 241 3.30 14.76 -42.43
C ARG A 241 3.76 13.31 -42.71
N GLN A 242 4.88 13.14 -43.43
CA GLN A 242 5.46 11.83 -43.67
C GLN A 242 5.89 11.15 -42.37
N ILE A 243 6.52 11.87 -41.43
CA ILE A 243 6.90 11.33 -40.14
C ILE A 243 5.65 10.95 -39.31
N GLU A 244 4.58 11.76 -39.37
CA GLU A 244 3.32 11.44 -38.68
C GLU A 244 2.65 10.17 -39.27
N GLU A 245 2.70 9.96 -40.59
CA GLU A 245 2.26 8.75 -41.24
C GLU A 245 3.09 7.53 -40.79
N ASP A 246 4.42 7.68 -40.71
CA ASP A 246 5.31 6.60 -40.22
C ASP A 246 5.00 6.27 -38.75
N ILE A 247 4.78 7.27 -37.89
CA ILE A 247 4.35 7.06 -36.51
C ILE A 247 3.02 6.31 -36.45
N ALA A 248 2.06 6.64 -37.31
CA ALA A 248 0.77 5.95 -37.35
C ALA A 248 0.94 4.46 -37.71
N ASN A 249 1.75 4.16 -38.73
CA ASN A 249 2.06 2.79 -39.15
C ASN A 249 2.72 1.97 -38.03
N ILE A 250 3.73 2.55 -37.37
CA ILE A 250 4.41 1.89 -36.23
C ILE A 250 3.45 1.66 -35.06
N ARG A 251 2.51 2.60 -34.79
CA ARG A 251 1.47 2.41 -33.79
C ARG A 251 0.54 1.25 -34.12
N GLU A 252 0.13 1.11 -35.39
CA GLU A 252 -0.70 -0.02 -35.82
C GLU A 252 0.06 -1.35 -35.65
N GLU A 253 1.35 -1.36 -35.94
CA GLU A 253 2.21 -2.54 -35.73
C GLU A 253 2.25 -2.91 -34.23
N ILE A 254 2.48 -1.95 -33.32
CA ILE A 254 2.43 -2.19 -31.86
C ILE A 254 1.04 -2.72 -31.46
N ILE A 255 -0.03 -2.16 -31.98
CA ILE A 255 -1.41 -2.57 -31.66
C ILE A 255 -1.69 -3.99 -32.15
N SER A 256 -1.12 -4.43 -33.28
CA SER A 256 -1.27 -5.79 -33.79
C SER A 256 -0.72 -6.85 -32.84
N HIS A 257 0.29 -6.50 -32.02
CA HIS A 257 0.88 -7.36 -30.99
C HIS A 257 0.10 -7.38 -29.65
N ALA A 258 -1.09 -6.79 -29.59
CA ALA A 258 -1.91 -6.81 -28.38
C ALA A 258 -2.28 -8.24 -27.92
N GLU A 259 -2.39 -9.19 -28.85
CA GLU A 259 -2.69 -10.60 -28.57
C GLU A 259 -1.50 -11.33 -27.89
N ASP A 260 -0.27 -10.88 -28.13
CA ASP A 260 0.94 -11.49 -27.56
C ASP A 260 1.13 -11.15 -26.06
N ARG A 261 0.29 -10.26 -25.51
CA ARG A 261 0.37 -9.77 -24.13
C ARG A 261 0.37 -10.91 -23.11
N GLU A 262 -0.52 -11.88 -23.23
CA GLU A 262 -0.61 -12.98 -22.27
C GLU A 262 0.63 -13.88 -22.33
N GLU A 263 1.18 -14.12 -23.51
CA GLU A 263 2.44 -14.85 -23.66
C GLU A 263 3.62 -14.08 -23.04
N LEU A 264 3.67 -12.75 -23.20
CA LEU A 264 4.67 -11.88 -22.54
C LEU A 264 4.58 -11.92 -21.01
N LYS A 265 3.38 -11.91 -20.43
CA LYS A 265 3.17 -12.04 -18.98
C LYS A 265 3.70 -13.37 -18.45
N VAL A 266 3.33 -14.47 -19.10
CA VAL A 266 3.76 -15.83 -18.71
C VAL A 266 5.27 -16.00 -18.81
N ILE A 267 5.88 -15.52 -19.90
CA ILE A 267 7.34 -15.59 -20.09
C ILE A 267 8.08 -14.66 -19.11
N GLY A 268 7.53 -13.51 -18.79
CA GLY A 268 8.08 -12.63 -17.75
C GLY A 268 8.17 -13.32 -16.39
N ASP A 269 7.08 -13.96 -15.97
CA ASP A 269 7.04 -14.74 -14.72
C ASP A 269 7.93 -15.99 -14.78
N TYR A 270 8.01 -16.67 -15.91
CA TYR A 270 8.96 -17.77 -16.10
C TYR A 270 10.42 -17.34 -15.85
N TYR A 271 10.84 -16.18 -16.36
CA TYR A 271 12.19 -15.69 -16.12
C TYR A 271 12.38 -15.21 -14.67
N ARG A 272 11.34 -14.67 -14.03
CA ARG A 272 11.38 -14.26 -12.62
C ARG A 272 11.61 -15.45 -11.71
N VAL A 273 10.83 -16.52 -11.85
CA VAL A 273 11.00 -17.77 -11.11
C VAL A 273 12.40 -18.38 -11.33
N ARG A 274 12.94 -18.25 -12.53
CA ARG A 274 14.32 -18.70 -12.80
C ARG A 274 15.37 -17.80 -12.16
N ALA A 275 15.20 -16.50 -12.17
CA ALA A 275 16.12 -15.56 -11.52
C ALA A 275 16.24 -15.86 -10.03
N GLU A 276 15.09 -16.01 -9.34
CA GLU A 276 15.00 -16.40 -7.93
C GLU A 276 15.72 -17.72 -7.65
N LYS A 277 15.47 -18.73 -8.48
CA LYS A 277 16.14 -20.03 -8.36
C LYS A 277 17.66 -19.93 -8.47
N TYR A 278 18.18 -19.08 -9.39
CA TYR A 278 19.61 -18.87 -9.52
C TYR A 278 20.18 -18.02 -8.38
N GLU A 279 19.40 -17.16 -7.78
CA GLU A 279 19.75 -16.46 -6.55
C GLU A 279 19.99 -17.46 -5.41
N VAL A 280 19.01 -18.32 -5.14
CA VAL A 280 19.14 -19.38 -4.13
C VAL A 280 20.32 -20.31 -4.43
N LEU A 281 20.50 -20.71 -5.71
CA LEU A 281 21.64 -21.53 -6.12
C LEU A 281 22.99 -20.90 -5.77
N GLY A 282 23.10 -19.58 -5.84
CA GLY A 282 24.32 -18.83 -5.49
C GLY A 282 24.62 -18.77 -3.99
N THR A 283 23.58 -18.96 -3.15
CA THR A 283 23.77 -18.95 -1.69
C THR A 283 24.15 -20.32 -1.11
N LEU A 284 23.92 -21.41 -1.87
CA LEU A 284 24.10 -22.77 -1.38
C LEU A 284 25.60 -23.15 -1.30
N PRO A 285 26.06 -23.65 -0.13
CA PRO A 285 27.38 -24.24 0.01
C PRO A 285 27.48 -25.55 -0.79
N GLN A 286 28.55 -25.72 -1.56
CA GLN A 286 28.75 -26.92 -2.37
C GLN A 286 30.21 -27.40 -2.29
N SER A 287 30.38 -28.72 -2.34
CA SER A 287 31.65 -29.39 -2.54
C SER A 287 31.84 -29.80 -4.02
N ARG A 288 32.85 -30.60 -4.31
CA ARG A 288 33.02 -31.18 -5.66
C ARG A 288 31.84 -32.06 -6.10
N ARG A 289 31.18 -32.80 -5.19
CA ARG A 289 30.16 -33.81 -5.51
C ARG A 289 28.81 -33.55 -4.84
N THR A 290 28.78 -32.83 -3.73
CA THR A 290 27.58 -32.60 -2.92
C THR A 290 27.29 -31.11 -2.75
N PHE A 291 26.07 -30.79 -2.36
CA PHE A 291 25.65 -29.46 -1.95
C PHE A 291 24.76 -29.57 -0.70
N ILE A 292 24.63 -28.52 0.05
CA ILE A 292 23.83 -28.45 1.27
C ILE A 292 22.78 -27.37 1.12
N ILE A 293 21.54 -27.71 1.45
CA ILE A 293 20.44 -26.76 1.65
C ILE A 293 20.18 -26.74 3.15
N SER A 294 20.18 -25.57 3.75
CA SER A 294 19.75 -25.37 5.14
C SER A 294 18.58 -24.41 5.19
N GLY A 295 17.64 -24.68 6.07
CA GLY A 295 16.46 -23.84 6.20
C GLY A 295 15.58 -24.25 7.38
N TYR A 296 14.44 -23.56 7.48
CA TYR A 296 13.43 -23.85 8.48
C TYR A 296 12.19 -24.44 7.82
N ALA A 297 11.59 -25.43 8.47
CA ALA A 297 10.29 -25.94 8.07
C ALA A 297 9.44 -26.28 9.29
N ALA A 298 8.12 -26.25 9.11
CA ALA A 298 7.21 -26.69 10.16
C ALA A 298 7.36 -28.19 10.42
N LYS A 299 7.36 -28.61 11.67
CA LYS A 299 7.45 -30.01 12.06
C LYS A 299 6.44 -30.91 11.35
N GLU A 300 5.24 -30.37 11.09
CA GLU A 300 4.17 -31.06 10.35
C GLU A 300 4.52 -31.30 8.87
N ALA A 301 5.37 -30.45 8.27
CA ALA A 301 5.78 -30.56 6.86
C ALA A 301 6.96 -31.53 6.63
N VAL A 302 7.74 -31.85 7.66
CA VAL A 302 8.93 -32.72 7.57
C VAL A 302 8.62 -34.08 6.95
N PRO A 303 7.53 -34.81 7.30
CA PRO A 303 7.22 -36.11 6.68
C PRO A 303 6.96 -35.99 5.18
N ALA A 304 6.30 -34.89 4.73
CA ALA A 304 6.05 -34.66 3.33
C ALA A 304 7.35 -34.30 2.56
N LEU A 305 8.26 -33.55 3.18
CA LEU A 305 9.59 -33.27 2.63
C LEU A 305 10.43 -34.55 2.48
N ARG A 306 10.43 -35.44 3.51
CA ARG A 306 11.13 -36.74 3.43
C ARG A 306 10.58 -37.60 2.33
N LYS A 307 9.26 -37.66 2.16
CA LYS A 307 8.62 -38.42 1.09
C LYS A 307 8.89 -37.83 -0.30
N GLY A 308 8.76 -36.51 -0.43
CA GLY A 308 8.86 -35.82 -1.74
C GLY A 308 10.30 -35.74 -2.28
N ILE A 309 11.30 -35.72 -1.41
CA ILE A 309 12.71 -35.54 -1.78
C ILE A 309 13.53 -36.78 -1.41
N GLY A 310 13.38 -37.29 -0.17
CA GLY A 310 14.20 -38.42 0.32
C GLY A 310 13.95 -39.75 -0.39
N GLU A 311 12.74 -39.96 -0.94
CA GLU A 311 12.44 -41.15 -1.74
C GLU A 311 12.76 -40.97 -3.24
N ALA A 312 12.83 -39.72 -3.71
CA ALA A 312 13.03 -39.42 -5.13
C ALA A 312 14.50 -39.21 -5.52
N TYR A 313 15.35 -38.80 -4.57
CA TYR A 313 16.74 -38.41 -4.84
C TYR A 313 17.68 -39.01 -3.80
N ASP A 314 18.95 -39.25 -4.18
CA ASP A 314 20.00 -39.65 -3.27
C ASP A 314 20.42 -38.50 -2.37
N CYS A 315 19.73 -38.37 -1.23
CA CYS A 315 19.98 -37.29 -0.27
C CYS A 315 19.85 -37.74 1.17
N VAL A 316 20.51 -37.02 2.05
CA VAL A 316 20.36 -37.17 3.52
C VAL A 316 19.64 -35.94 4.03
N ILE A 317 18.52 -36.13 4.71
CA ILE A 317 17.75 -35.10 5.35
C ILE A 317 17.97 -35.18 6.85
N ASP A 318 18.72 -34.25 7.38
CA ASP A 318 18.94 -34.09 8.81
C ASP A 318 17.96 -33.07 9.38
N VAL A 319 17.41 -33.39 10.55
CA VAL A 319 16.39 -32.56 11.22
C VAL A 319 16.86 -32.28 12.63
N GLU A 320 17.22 -31.03 12.88
CA GLU A 320 17.73 -30.57 14.17
C GLU A 320 16.66 -29.82 14.95
N GLU A 321 16.66 -29.97 16.27
CA GLU A 321 15.89 -29.08 17.13
C GLU A 321 16.57 -27.71 17.22
N LEU A 322 15.75 -26.67 17.36
CA LEU A 322 16.22 -25.29 17.43
C LEU A 322 17.06 -25.04 18.68
N LYS A 323 18.19 -24.37 18.54
CA LYS A 323 19.00 -23.90 19.67
C LYS A 323 18.24 -22.86 20.49
N GLU A 324 18.61 -22.68 21.76
CA GLU A 324 17.94 -21.70 22.64
C GLU A 324 18.05 -20.27 22.10
N ASP A 325 19.19 -19.90 21.55
CA ASP A 325 19.49 -18.57 21.03
C ASP A 325 18.97 -18.34 19.58
N GLU A 326 18.31 -19.32 18.97
CA GLU A 326 17.88 -19.28 17.59
C GLU A 326 16.43 -18.81 17.50
N GLU A 327 16.19 -17.75 16.71
CA GLU A 327 14.86 -17.20 16.43
C GLU A 327 14.37 -17.72 15.07
N PRO A 328 13.54 -18.76 15.05
CA PRO A 328 12.98 -19.29 13.82
C PRO A 328 11.86 -18.38 13.29
N PRO A 329 11.57 -18.45 11.99
CA PRO A 329 10.39 -17.81 11.44
C PRO A 329 9.10 -18.42 12.01
N VAL A 330 8.02 -17.66 11.95
CA VAL A 330 6.76 -18.00 12.62
C VAL A 330 5.67 -18.30 11.59
N ILE A 331 5.01 -19.44 11.77
CA ILE A 331 3.78 -19.80 11.05
C ILE A 331 2.65 -19.89 12.07
N LEU A 332 1.54 -19.20 11.79
CA LEU A 332 0.33 -19.30 12.56
C LEU A 332 -0.64 -20.30 11.92
N LYS A 333 -1.23 -21.15 12.75
CA LYS A 333 -2.27 -22.11 12.34
C LYS A 333 -3.54 -21.81 13.12
N ASN A 334 -4.33 -20.90 12.62
CA ASN A 334 -5.56 -20.45 13.24
C ASN A 334 -6.80 -21.09 12.61
N ASN A 335 -7.92 -21.05 13.32
CA ASN A 335 -9.21 -21.40 12.76
C ASN A 335 -9.70 -20.33 11.79
N GLY A 336 -10.66 -20.63 10.92
CA GLY A 336 -11.11 -19.69 9.88
C GLY A 336 -11.68 -18.34 10.38
N PHE A 337 -12.08 -18.23 11.65
CA PHE A 337 -12.48 -16.98 12.30
C PHE A 337 -11.23 -16.18 12.72
N SER A 338 -10.33 -16.80 13.47
CA SER A 338 -9.12 -16.13 13.96
C SER A 338 -8.16 -15.78 12.82
N GLU A 339 -8.04 -16.63 11.81
CA GLU A 339 -7.26 -16.39 10.58
C GLU A 339 -7.63 -15.05 9.91
N SER A 340 -8.90 -14.65 9.98
CA SER A 340 -9.34 -13.38 9.37
C SER A 340 -8.71 -12.14 9.98
N VAL A 341 -8.25 -12.21 11.24
CA VAL A 341 -7.69 -11.10 11.99
C VAL A 341 -6.15 -11.19 12.08
N GLU A 342 -5.53 -12.22 11.52
CA GLU A 342 -4.06 -12.39 11.52
C GLU A 342 -3.34 -11.17 10.93
N GLY A 343 -3.86 -10.54 9.86
CA GLY A 343 -3.26 -9.35 9.28
C GLY A 343 -3.18 -8.15 10.26
N VAL A 344 -4.07 -8.09 11.26
CA VAL A 344 -3.98 -7.10 12.34
C VAL A 344 -2.82 -7.44 13.28
N LEU A 345 -2.64 -8.72 13.64
CA LEU A 345 -1.50 -9.16 14.44
C LEU A 345 -0.17 -8.94 13.71
N GLU A 346 -0.11 -9.30 12.43
CA GLU A 346 1.08 -9.11 11.58
C GLU A 346 1.51 -7.63 11.52
N SER A 347 0.54 -6.70 11.51
CA SER A 347 0.84 -5.27 11.51
C SER A 347 1.47 -4.76 12.81
N TYR A 348 1.28 -5.45 13.92
CA TYR A 348 1.94 -5.18 15.20
C TYR A 348 3.28 -5.93 15.30
N GLY A 349 3.28 -7.21 14.98
CA GLY A 349 4.42 -8.11 15.02
C GLY A 349 3.99 -9.53 15.39
N LEU A 350 4.61 -10.52 14.75
CA LEU A 350 4.37 -11.94 15.05
C LEU A 350 4.97 -12.33 16.42
N PRO A 351 4.47 -13.40 17.07
CA PRO A 351 4.97 -13.81 18.38
C PRO A 351 6.43 -14.25 18.33
N HIS A 352 7.19 -13.88 19.35
CA HIS A 352 8.53 -14.41 19.56
C HIS A 352 8.51 -15.90 19.96
N LYS A 353 9.68 -16.54 19.90
CA LYS A 353 9.88 -17.90 20.42
C LYS A 353 9.45 -17.97 21.89
N GLY A 354 8.47 -18.82 22.17
CA GLY A 354 7.94 -19.03 23.52
C GLY A 354 6.69 -18.21 23.86
N GLU A 355 6.38 -17.15 23.11
CA GLU A 355 5.12 -16.43 23.26
C GLU A 355 3.92 -17.23 22.77
N ILE A 356 2.74 -16.83 23.22
CA ILE A 356 1.47 -17.43 22.84
C ILE A 356 0.88 -16.57 21.72
N ASP A 357 0.29 -17.22 20.72
CA ASP A 357 -0.50 -16.52 19.72
C ASP A 357 -1.79 -15.93 20.35
N PRO A 358 -1.92 -14.61 20.41
CA PRO A 358 -3.09 -13.96 20.96
C PRO A 358 -4.29 -13.93 20.00
N THR A 359 -4.12 -14.34 18.74
CA THR A 359 -5.07 -14.11 17.64
C THR A 359 -6.47 -14.65 17.96
N ALA A 360 -6.55 -15.82 18.58
CA ALA A 360 -7.85 -16.44 18.88
C ALA A 360 -8.69 -15.59 19.87
N ILE A 361 -8.06 -15.03 20.90
CA ILE A 361 -8.73 -14.20 21.91
C ILE A 361 -8.91 -12.78 21.37
N MET A 362 -7.87 -12.25 20.73
CA MET A 362 -7.90 -10.94 20.10
C MET A 362 -9.04 -10.83 19.08
N SER A 363 -9.24 -11.83 18.23
CA SER A 363 -10.27 -11.80 17.18
C SER A 363 -11.68 -11.64 17.74
N PHE A 364 -11.98 -12.28 18.88
CA PHE A 364 -13.28 -12.12 19.55
C PHE A 364 -13.47 -10.67 20.03
N PHE A 365 -12.52 -10.12 20.77
CA PHE A 365 -12.63 -8.75 21.29
C PHE A 365 -12.56 -7.71 20.17
N TYR A 366 -11.77 -7.98 19.13
CA TYR A 366 -11.70 -7.13 17.95
C TYR A 366 -13.05 -6.94 17.27
N VAL A 367 -13.70 -8.04 16.93
CA VAL A 367 -15.03 -8.05 16.28
C VAL A 367 -16.08 -7.46 17.21
N PHE A 368 -16.01 -7.75 18.50
CA PHE A 368 -16.92 -7.24 19.52
C PHE A 368 -16.85 -5.71 19.66
N PHE A 369 -15.67 -5.14 19.86
CA PHE A 369 -15.46 -3.70 20.03
C PHE A 369 -15.72 -2.93 18.73
N PHE A 370 -15.29 -3.47 17.60
CA PHE A 370 -15.58 -2.87 16.30
C PHE A 370 -17.08 -2.70 16.08
N GLY A 371 -17.84 -3.74 16.36
CA GLY A 371 -19.29 -3.70 16.23
C GLY A 371 -19.94 -2.66 17.16
N MET A 372 -19.46 -2.55 18.41
CA MET A 372 -19.96 -1.60 19.37
C MET A 372 -19.60 -0.14 19.00
N MET A 373 -18.44 0.09 18.37
CA MET A 373 -18.05 1.43 17.91
C MET A 373 -18.89 1.93 16.75
N LEU A 374 -19.21 1.06 15.78
CA LEU A 374 -20.01 1.45 14.61
C LEU A 374 -21.52 1.41 14.87
N SER A 375 -21.99 0.50 15.69
CA SER A 375 -23.29 0.33 16.35
C SER A 375 -24.57 0.73 15.58
N ASP A 376 -24.59 0.54 14.25
CA ASP A 376 -25.76 0.77 13.39
C ASP A 376 -26.09 -0.49 12.59
N ALA A 377 -27.33 -0.98 12.71
CA ALA A 377 -27.75 -2.24 12.09
C ALA A 377 -27.72 -2.20 10.56
N ALA A 378 -28.09 -1.08 9.96
CA ALA A 378 -28.13 -0.94 8.52
C ALA A 378 -26.71 -0.87 7.93
N TYR A 379 -25.79 -0.13 8.56
CA TYR A 379 -24.38 -0.11 8.15
C TYR A 379 -23.75 -1.48 8.30
N GLY A 380 -24.00 -2.16 9.43
CA GLY A 380 -23.50 -3.51 9.64
C GLY A 380 -23.99 -4.50 8.59
N ALA A 381 -25.27 -4.45 8.23
CA ALA A 381 -25.86 -5.28 7.19
C ALA A 381 -25.23 -5.00 5.81
N ILE A 382 -25.04 -3.73 5.44
CA ILE A 382 -24.38 -3.36 4.18
C ILE A 382 -22.96 -3.93 4.11
N ILE A 383 -22.15 -3.71 5.15
CA ILE A 383 -20.76 -4.22 5.19
C ILE A 383 -20.75 -5.74 5.06
N ALA A 384 -21.57 -6.45 5.86
CA ALA A 384 -21.63 -7.90 5.84
C ALA A 384 -22.04 -8.45 4.48
N ILE A 385 -23.09 -7.88 3.85
CA ILE A 385 -23.59 -8.31 2.54
C ILE A 385 -22.58 -8.02 1.44
N VAL A 386 -21.98 -6.82 1.41
CA VAL A 386 -20.98 -6.45 0.41
C VAL A 386 -19.76 -7.38 0.51
N CYS A 387 -19.23 -7.60 1.72
CA CYS A 387 -18.09 -8.50 1.91
C CYS A 387 -18.45 -9.96 1.53
N LEU A 388 -19.65 -10.43 1.86
CA LEU A 388 -20.11 -11.77 1.47
C LEU A 388 -20.22 -11.92 -0.05
N VAL A 389 -20.79 -10.92 -0.73
CA VAL A 389 -20.91 -10.92 -2.20
C VAL A 389 -19.54 -10.91 -2.85
N VAL A 390 -18.62 -10.07 -2.35
CA VAL A 390 -17.22 -10.00 -2.86
C VAL A 390 -16.52 -11.34 -2.66
N LEU A 391 -16.61 -11.95 -1.48
CA LEU A 391 -16.01 -13.28 -1.21
C LEU A 391 -16.54 -14.39 -2.11
N LYS A 392 -17.83 -14.35 -2.47
CA LYS A 392 -18.44 -15.34 -3.36
C LYS A 392 -18.13 -15.08 -4.84
N LYS A 393 -18.10 -13.80 -5.26
CA LYS A 393 -17.91 -13.42 -6.65
C LYS A 393 -16.44 -13.54 -7.08
N PHE A 394 -15.50 -13.29 -6.16
CA PHE A 394 -14.06 -13.26 -6.44
C PHE A 394 -13.30 -14.33 -5.61
N PRO A 395 -13.44 -15.62 -5.94
CA PRO A 395 -12.79 -16.70 -5.16
C PRO A 395 -11.26 -16.74 -5.31
N ARG A 396 -10.71 -16.07 -6.34
CA ARG A 396 -9.28 -16.05 -6.67
C ARG A 396 -8.52 -14.85 -6.10
N MET A 397 -9.18 -14.02 -5.27
CA MET A 397 -8.49 -12.89 -4.65
C MET A 397 -7.30 -13.33 -3.80
N SER A 398 -6.32 -12.46 -3.62
CA SER A 398 -5.14 -12.72 -2.81
C SER A 398 -5.51 -13.16 -1.37
N ALA A 399 -4.70 -14.01 -0.77
CA ALA A 399 -4.95 -14.56 0.57
C ALA A 399 -5.14 -13.45 1.63
N GLY A 400 -4.31 -12.40 1.59
CA GLY A 400 -4.43 -11.24 2.51
C GLY A 400 -5.75 -10.49 2.34
N MET A 401 -6.16 -10.21 1.08
CA MET A 401 -7.44 -9.56 0.81
C MET A 401 -8.62 -10.41 1.25
N ARG A 402 -8.55 -11.73 1.05
CA ARG A 402 -9.59 -12.67 1.49
C ARG A 402 -9.74 -12.68 3.01
N LYS A 403 -8.63 -12.68 3.76
CA LYS A 403 -8.62 -12.56 5.23
C LYS A 403 -9.28 -11.24 5.65
N SER A 404 -8.89 -10.13 5.05
CA SER A 404 -9.47 -8.80 5.34
C SER A 404 -10.97 -8.73 5.05
N MET A 405 -11.44 -9.27 3.91
CA MET A 405 -12.86 -9.29 3.58
C MET A 405 -13.66 -10.16 4.56
N LYS A 406 -13.11 -11.30 5.02
CA LYS A 406 -13.73 -12.12 6.08
C LYS A 406 -13.80 -11.35 7.39
N MET A 407 -12.72 -10.65 7.78
CA MET A 407 -12.69 -9.82 8.99
C MET A 407 -13.80 -8.77 8.97
N PHE A 408 -13.90 -7.96 7.89
CA PHE A 408 -14.94 -6.96 7.77
C PHE A 408 -16.34 -7.57 7.70
N MET A 409 -16.51 -8.75 7.14
CA MET A 409 -17.79 -9.48 7.19
C MET A 409 -18.20 -9.79 8.63
N TYR A 410 -17.30 -10.33 9.45
CA TYR A 410 -17.57 -10.60 10.87
C TYR A 410 -17.81 -9.32 11.67
N CYS A 411 -17.01 -8.28 11.41
CA CYS A 411 -17.22 -6.96 12.00
C CYS A 411 -18.58 -6.38 11.62
N GLY A 412 -19.02 -6.51 10.36
CA GLY A 412 -20.33 -6.09 9.88
C GLY A 412 -21.47 -6.84 10.58
N ILE A 413 -21.35 -8.15 10.78
CA ILE A 413 -22.32 -8.95 11.54
C ILE A 413 -22.40 -8.46 12.98
N SER A 414 -21.26 -8.23 13.64
CA SER A 414 -21.21 -7.69 15.01
C SER A 414 -21.86 -6.30 15.08
N THR A 415 -21.57 -5.42 14.13
CA THR A 415 -22.17 -4.08 14.02
C THR A 415 -23.68 -4.17 13.87
N MET A 416 -24.18 -5.09 13.06
CA MET A 416 -25.61 -5.34 12.90
C MET A 416 -26.26 -5.76 14.22
N VAL A 417 -25.64 -6.68 14.95
CA VAL A 417 -26.13 -7.14 16.26
C VAL A 417 -26.18 -5.98 17.27
N TRP A 418 -25.10 -5.21 17.39
CA TRP A 418 -25.05 -4.05 18.27
C TRP A 418 -26.06 -2.97 17.86
N GLY A 419 -26.22 -2.72 16.56
CA GLY A 419 -27.20 -1.78 16.03
C GLY A 419 -28.64 -2.17 16.35
N ILE A 420 -28.97 -3.47 16.30
CA ILE A 420 -30.29 -3.98 16.71
C ILE A 420 -30.49 -3.80 18.22
N LEU A 421 -29.48 -4.06 19.04
CA LEU A 421 -29.54 -3.88 20.48
C LEU A 421 -29.78 -2.41 20.86
N PHE A 422 -29.14 -1.48 20.17
CA PHE A 422 -29.20 -0.04 20.42
C PHE A 422 -30.29 0.68 19.63
N GLY A 423 -30.90 0.00 18.65
CA GLY A 423 -32.01 0.55 17.85
C GLY A 423 -31.59 1.55 16.77
N GLY A 424 -30.33 1.50 16.32
CA GLY A 424 -29.80 2.34 15.23
C GLY A 424 -30.01 1.70 13.86
N TYR A 425 -30.75 2.37 12.98
CA TYR A 425 -31.02 1.97 11.58
C TYR A 425 -30.82 3.18 10.67
N PHE A 426 -29.63 3.41 10.18
CA PHE A 426 -29.19 4.70 9.62
C PHE A 426 -29.50 5.86 10.59
N GLY A 427 -29.11 5.70 11.84
CA GLY A 427 -29.54 6.58 12.93
C GLY A 427 -31.03 6.46 13.20
N ASP A 428 -31.74 7.56 12.98
CA ASP A 428 -33.21 7.72 13.21
C ASP A 428 -34.01 7.84 11.91
N VAL A 429 -33.52 7.28 10.79
CA VAL A 429 -34.16 7.45 9.47
C VAL A 429 -35.62 7.00 9.46
N VAL A 430 -35.95 5.95 10.19
CA VAL A 430 -37.35 5.42 10.24
C VAL A 430 -38.29 6.45 10.88
N ASP A 431 -37.87 7.08 11.96
CA ASP A 431 -38.63 8.13 12.64
C ASP A 431 -38.80 9.37 11.77
N VAL A 432 -37.68 9.83 11.15
CA VAL A 432 -37.68 11.03 10.28
C VAL A 432 -38.53 10.81 9.03
N VAL A 433 -38.40 9.68 8.35
CA VAL A 433 -39.14 9.37 7.13
C VAL A 433 -40.65 9.18 7.46
N SER A 434 -40.98 8.44 8.52
CA SER A 434 -42.37 8.18 8.90
C SER A 434 -43.11 9.45 9.32
N SER A 435 -42.47 10.33 10.09
CA SER A 435 -43.06 11.59 10.54
C SER A 435 -43.14 12.62 9.41
N THR A 436 -42.03 12.83 8.66
CA THR A 436 -41.95 13.88 7.65
C THR A 436 -42.74 13.56 6.39
N PHE A 437 -42.67 12.33 5.85
CA PHE A 437 -43.31 12.00 4.57
C PHE A 437 -44.68 11.32 4.71
N PHE A 438 -44.85 10.51 5.75
CA PHE A 438 -46.11 9.76 5.95
C PHE A 438 -47.04 10.34 7.03
N GLY A 439 -46.53 11.24 7.89
CA GLY A 439 -47.29 11.85 8.98
C GLY A 439 -47.71 10.86 10.07
N LYS A 440 -46.95 9.77 10.22
CA LYS A 440 -47.12 8.76 11.27
C LYS A 440 -45.84 8.69 12.10
N GLU A 441 -45.96 8.59 13.39
CA GLU A 441 -44.83 8.35 14.28
C GLU A 441 -44.61 6.83 14.39
N LEU A 442 -43.59 6.32 13.69
CA LEU A 442 -43.19 4.93 13.77
C LEU A 442 -41.77 4.85 14.32
N THR A 443 -41.63 4.62 15.61
CA THR A 443 -40.33 4.51 16.28
C THR A 443 -40.00 3.06 16.55
N ILE A 444 -38.80 2.61 16.11
CA ILE A 444 -38.28 1.29 16.43
C ILE A 444 -37.67 1.35 17.84
N LYS A 445 -38.30 0.64 18.80
CA LYS A 445 -37.76 0.58 20.16
C LYS A 445 -36.46 -0.24 20.20
N PRO A 446 -35.39 0.26 20.84
CA PRO A 446 -34.16 -0.50 21.04
C PRO A 446 -34.46 -1.75 21.89
N LEU A 447 -33.76 -2.85 21.63
CA LEU A 447 -33.91 -4.07 22.44
C LEU A 447 -33.28 -3.93 23.83
N TRP A 448 -32.27 -3.08 23.97
CA TRP A 448 -31.58 -2.85 25.23
C TRP A 448 -31.76 -1.40 25.71
N PHE A 449 -31.02 -0.46 25.16
CA PHE A 449 -31.18 0.98 25.41
C PHE A 449 -30.63 1.78 24.23
N ALA A 450 -31.09 3.03 24.09
CA ALA A 450 -30.59 3.93 23.06
C ALA A 450 -29.40 4.74 23.58
N PRO A 451 -28.20 4.60 23.03
CA PRO A 451 -27.00 5.33 23.46
C PRO A 451 -27.14 6.86 23.39
N LEU A 452 -27.90 7.37 22.43
CA LEU A 452 -28.19 8.80 22.29
C LEU A 452 -28.96 9.38 23.45
N ASN A 453 -29.85 8.57 24.06
CA ASN A 453 -30.67 9.00 25.21
C ASN A 453 -29.96 8.78 26.55
N ASP A 454 -29.21 7.68 26.67
CA ASP A 454 -28.53 7.25 27.89
C ASP A 454 -26.99 7.06 27.69
N PRO A 455 -26.20 8.10 27.35
CA PRO A 455 -24.79 7.95 27.05
C PRO A 455 -23.98 7.47 28.26
N MET A 456 -24.38 7.80 29.48
CA MET A 456 -23.70 7.36 30.70
C MET A 456 -23.75 5.85 30.90
N ARG A 457 -24.83 5.21 30.52
CA ARG A 457 -24.91 3.73 30.52
C ARG A 457 -23.91 3.13 29.56
N LEU A 458 -23.83 3.65 28.33
CA LEU A 458 -22.85 3.14 27.36
C LEU A 458 -21.41 3.32 27.87
N LEU A 459 -21.10 4.44 28.55
CA LEU A 459 -19.80 4.68 29.15
C LEU A 459 -19.43 3.59 30.16
N ILE A 460 -20.34 3.28 31.07
CA ILE A 460 -20.11 2.27 32.12
C ILE A 460 -19.91 0.89 31.49
N TYR A 461 -20.74 0.49 30.54
CA TYR A 461 -20.59 -0.78 29.84
C TYR A 461 -19.28 -0.83 29.03
N SER A 462 -18.90 0.27 28.37
CA SER A 462 -17.63 0.37 27.66
C SER A 462 -16.44 0.14 28.58
N MET A 463 -16.45 0.79 29.75
CA MET A 463 -15.39 0.62 30.78
C MET A 463 -15.42 -0.80 31.38
N ALA A 464 -16.62 -1.38 31.62
CA ALA A 464 -16.75 -2.75 32.13
C ALA A 464 -16.21 -3.78 31.12
N PHE A 465 -16.55 -3.67 29.84
CA PHE A 465 -16.01 -4.55 28.79
C PHE A 465 -14.50 -4.35 28.62
N GLY A 466 -14.00 -3.10 28.72
CA GLY A 466 -12.58 -2.81 28.74
C GLY A 466 -11.85 -3.46 29.92
N LEU A 467 -12.44 -3.42 31.10
CA LEU A 467 -11.90 -4.08 32.28
C LEU A 467 -11.80 -5.59 32.11
N VAL A 468 -12.85 -6.21 31.55
CA VAL A 468 -12.84 -7.66 31.23
C VAL A 468 -11.71 -7.97 30.24
N HIS A 469 -11.56 -7.14 29.21
CA HIS A 469 -10.49 -7.32 28.20
C HIS A 469 -9.09 -7.23 28.83
N LEU A 470 -8.83 -6.23 29.66
CA LEU A 470 -7.57 -6.08 30.39
C LEU A 470 -7.31 -7.25 31.35
N PHE A 471 -8.35 -7.72 32.05
CA PHE A 471 -8.23 -8.87 32.93
C PHE A 471 -7.90 -10.15 32.16
N VAL A 472 -8.52 -10.35 30.99
CA VAL A 472 -8.15 -11.48 30.11
C VAL A 472 -6.68 -11.37 29.70
N GLY A 473 -6.18 -10.17 29.34
CA GLY A 473 -4.76 -9.97 29.02
C GLY A 473 -3.83 -10.33 30.20
N LEU A 474 -4.16 -9.87 31.40
CA LEU A 474 -3.42 -10.24 32.62
C LEU A 474 -3.48 -11.76 32.88
N GLY A 475 -4.61 -12.39 32.63
CA GLY A 475 -4.78 -13.84 32.74
C GLY A 475 -3.91 -14.65 31.78
N ILE A 476 -3.76 -14.16 30.53
CA ILE A 476 -2.85 -14.76 29.53
C ILE A 476 -1.41 -14.69 30.04
N LYS A 477 -0.97 -13.52 30.56
CA LYS A 477 0.34 -13.39 31.20
C LYS A 477 0.55 -14.40 32.31
N GLY A 478 -0.48 -14.59 33.15
CA GLY A 478 -0.46 -15.61 34.20
C GLY A 478 -0.30 -17.03 33.66
N TYR A 479 -1.02 -17.36 32.58
CA TYR A 479 -0.89 -18.65 31.95
C TYR A 479 0.53 -18.87 31.37
N MET A 480 1.14 -17.83 30.79
CA MET A 480 2.52 -17.91 30.27
C MET A 480 3.52 -18.21 31.40
N LEU A 481 3.41 -17.51 32.54
CA LEU A 481 4.27 -17.73 33.71
C LEU A 481 4.14 -19.16 34.29
N LEU A 482 2.91 -19.68 34.33
CA LEU A 482 2.68 -21.07 34.77
C LEU A 482 3.26 -22.09 33.81
N LYS A 483 3.16 -21.84 32.50
CA LYS A 483 3.74 -22.69 31.46
C LYS A 483 5.26 -22.75 31.56
N ASP A 484 5.90 -21.62 31.90
CA ASP A 484 7.34 -21.50 32.09
C ASP A 484 7.80 -22.04 33.47
N GLY A 485 6.90 -22.57 34.29
CA GLY A 485 7.21 -23.13 35.60
C GLY A 485 7.47 -22.06 36.70
N LYS A 486 7.25 -20.77 36.42
CA LYS A 486 7.48 -19.66 37.34
C LYS A 486 6.26 -19.43 38.25
N VAL A 487 5.93 -20.42 39.07
CA VAL A 487 4.72 -20.40 39.91
C VAL A 487 4.74 -19.25 40.93
N LEU A 488 5.91 -18.92 41.50
CA LEU A 488 6.04 -17.84 42.46
C LEU A 488 5.73 -16.48 41.80
N ASP A 489 6.21 -16.26 40.61
CA ASP A 489 5.98 -15.05 39.84
C ASP A 489 4.49 -14.91 39.48
N PHE A 490 3.84 -16.02 39.14
CA PHE A 490 2.39 -16.04 38.92
C PHE A 490 1.62 -15.51 40.15
N PHE A 491 1.93 -15.98 41.35
CA PHE A 491 1.23 -15.50 42.54
C PHE A 491 1.55 -14.04 42.87
N CYS A 492 2.82 -13.64 42.76
CA CYS A 492 3.24 -12.31 43.11
C CYS A 492 2.85 -11.22 42.09
N ASP A 493 2.94 -11.52 40.81
CA ASP A 493 2.76 -10.52 39.76
C ASP A 493 1.36 -10.54 39.16
N ILE A 494 0.61 -11.65 39.29
CA ILE A 494 -0.72 -11.77 38.71
C ILE A 494 -1.82 -11.83 39.76
N VAL A 495 -1.73 -12.79 40.69
CA VAL A 495 -2.82 -13.00 41.66
C VAL A 495 -2.95 -11.79 42.60
N LEU A 496 -1.84 -11.21 43.06
CA LEU A 496 -1.88 -10.00 43.91
C LEU A 496 -2.48 -8.80 43.15
N TRP A 497 -2.20 -8.64 41.86
CA TRP A 497 -2.83 -7.61 41.05
C TRP A 497 -4.35 -7.84 40.90
N TYR A 498 -4.80 -9.06 40.67
CA TYR A 498 -6.24 -9.37 40.65
C TYR A 498 -6.90 -9.04 41.98
N ILE A 499 -6.32 -9.46 43.11
CA ILE A 499 -6.87 -9.18 44.44
C ILE A 499 -6.96 -7.67 44.67
N PHE A 500 -5.92 -6.95 44.31
CA PHE A 500 -5.86 -5.50 44.51
C PHE A 500 -6.89 -4.77 43.65
N LEU A 501 -6.94 -5.05 42.33
CA LEU A 501 -7.83 -4.40 41.39
C LEU A 501 -9.30 -4.73 41.68
N ILE A 502 -9.64 -6.01 41.94
CA ILE A 502 -11.00 -6.41 42.31
C ILE A 502 -11.42 -5.74 43.60
N GLY A 503 -10.53 -5.67 44.60
CA GLY A 503 -10.79 -4.96 45.87
C GLY A 503 -11.13 -3.51 45.64
N LEU A 504 -10.37 -2.81 44.81
CA LEU A 504 -10.63 -1.39 44.46
C LEU A 504 -11.93 -1.18 43.68
N ILE A 505 -12.22 -2.07 42.71
CA ILE A 505 -13.47 -1.99 41.94
C ILE A 505 -14.67 -2.18 42.87
N LEU A 506 -14.64 -3.17 43.74
CA LEU A 506 -15.70 -3.40 44.72
C LEU A 506 -15.87 -2.25 45.70
N MET A 507 -14.82 -1.50 45.99
CA MET A 507 -14.91 -0.24 46.76
C MET A 507 -15.49 0.93 45.98
N LEU A 508 -15.20 0.99 44.69
CA LEU A 508 -15.67 2.07 43.81
C LEU A 508 -17.17 1.96 43.52
N LEU A 509 -17.69 0.76 43.31
CA LEU A 509 -19.09 0.54 42.91
C LEU A 509 -20.15 1.14 43.88
N PRO A 510 -20.02 1.05 45.22
CA PRO A 510 -20.97 1.68 46.14
C PRO A 510 -20.68 3.15 46.48
N SER A 511 -19.63 3.74 45.84
CA SER A 511 -19.23 5.13 46.12
C SER A 511 -20.19 6.15 45.53
N GLU A 512 -20.29 7.33 46.15
CA GLU A 512 -21.13 8.43 45.63
C GLU A 512 -20.65 8.90 44.23
N ILE A 513 -19.35 8.80 43.97
CA ILE A 513 -18.77 9.12 42.65
C ILE A 513 -19.33 8.21 41.56
N PHE A 514 -19.34 6.90 41.81
CA PHE A 514 -19.94 5.95 40.88
C PHE A 514 -21.44 6.14 40.76
N ALA A 515 -22.15 6.35 41.84
CA ALA A 515 -23.60 6.58 41.82
C ALA A 515 -24.00 7.85 41.05
N SER A 516 -23.18 8.90 41.07
CA SER A 516 -23.42 10.12 40.28
C SER A 516 -23.22 9.90 38.78
N ILE A 517 -22.24 9.07 38.39
CA ILE A 517 -21.96 8.72 36.99
C ILE A 517 -22.98 7.70 36.48
N ALA A 518 -23.24 6.65 37.26
CA ALA A 518 -24.12 5.55 36.89
C ALA A 518 -25.62 5.86 37.02
N GLN A 519 -25.95 6.97 37.69
CA GLN A 519 -27.34 7.35 38.06
C GLN A 519 -28.09 6.24 38.81
N THR A 520 -27.35 5.32 39.42
CA THR A 520 -27.86 4.15 40.14
C THR A 520 -27.04 3.94 41.39
N LYS A 521 -27.69 3.83 42.55
CA LYS A 521 -27.00 3.47 43.79
C LYS A 521 -26.93 1.97 43.96
N ILE A 522 -25.72 1.42 43.98
CA ILE A 522 -25.46 0.02 44.33
C ILE A 522 -25.12 -0.03 45.80
N VAL A 523 -25.97 -0.70 46.57
CA VAL A 523 -25.74 -0.87 48.03
C VAL A 523 -25.26 -2.30 48.27
N PHE A 524 -24.06 -2.40 48.83
CA PHE A 524 -23.46 -3.68 49.22
C PHE A 524 -23.72 -3.99 50.70
N PRO A 525 -23.83 -5.25 51.07
CA PRO A 525 -23.83 -5.66 52.46
C PRO A 525 -22.52 -5.23 53.16
N ALA A 526 -22.60 -4.91 54.46
CA ALA A 526 -21.43 -4.46 55.21
C ALA A 526 -20.24 -5.46 55.19
N ALA A 527 -20.57 -6.78 55.12
CA ALA A 527 -19.58 -7.84 54.97
C ALA A 527 -18.78 -7.72 53.67
N LEU A 528 -19.43 -7.38 52.53
CA LEU A 528 -18.79 -7.23 51.23
C LEU A 528 -17.91 -5.99 51.19
N ILE A 529 -18.32 -4.89 51.81
CA ILE A 529 -17.55 -3.66 51.95
C ILE A 529 -16.27 -3.91 52.79
N THR A 530 -16.40 -4.68 53.86
CA THR A 530 -15.24 -5.05 54.71
C THR A 530 -14.29 -5.97 53.92
N LEU A 531 -14.81 -6.93 53.18
CA LEU A 531 -14.05 -7.84 52.31
C LEU A 531 -13.28 -7.04 51.22
N SER A 532 -13.93 -6.09 50.56
CA SER A 532 -13.30 -5.28 49.52
C SER A 532 -12.14 -4.46 50.03
N LYS A 533 -12.28 -3.84 51.22
CA LYS A 533 -11.20 -3.13 51.92
C LYS A 533 -10.06 -4.06 52.31
N ALA A 534 -10.38 -5.26 52.82
CA ALA A 534 -9.36 -6.25 53.17
C ALA A 534 -8.59 -6.72 51.91
N MET A 535 -9.28 -7.00 50.84
CA MET A 535 -8.64 -7.37 49.55
C MET A 535 -7.73 -6.25 49.03
N ALA A 536 -8.18 -5.01 49.02
CA ALA A 536 -7.38 -3.89 48.57
C ALA A 536 -6.09 -3.71 49.43
N ILE A 537 -6.22 -3.81 50.75
CA ILE A 537 -5.08 -3.69 51.68
C ILE A 537 -4.10 -4.86 51.52
N ILE A 538 -4.61 -6.10 51.47
CA ILE A 538 -3.78 -7.31 51.30
C ILE A 538 -3.05 -7.25 49.94
N GLY A 539 -3.77 -6.89 48.85
CA GLY A 539 -3.17 -6.71 47.54
C GLY A 539 -2.08 -5.63 47.52
N ALA A 540 -2.33 -4.47 48.08
CA ALA A 540 -1.37 -3.38 48.15
C ALA A 540 -0.13 -3.75 48.95
N LEU A 541 -0.31 -4.33 50.14
CA LEU A 541 0.82 -4.80 50.98
C LEU A 541 1.59 -5.93 50.29
N GLY A 542 0.88 -6.85 49.64
CA GLY A 542 1.50 -7.93 48.87
C GLY A 542 2.39 -7.39 47.76
N LEU A 543 1.88 -6.48 46.92
CA LEU A 543 2.65 -5.83 45.86
C LEU A 543 3.83 -5.04 46.38
N LEU A 544 3.65 -4.29 47.47
CA LEU A 544 4.73 -3.49 48.09
C LEU A 544 5.91 -4.36 48.56
N LEU A 545 5.61 -5.55 49.08
CA LEU A 545 6.64 -6.44 49.63
C LEU A 545 7.22 -7.40 48.63
N MET A 546 6.44 -7.83 47.61
CA MET A 546 6.83 -8.94 46.71
C MET A 546 7.29 -8.46 45.33
N SER A 547 6.88 -7.30 44.85
CA SER A 547 7.25 -6.79 43.53
C SER A 547 8.75 -6.60 43.35
N GLY A 548 9.46 -6.06 44.37
CA GLY A 548 10.91 -5.86 44.32
C GLY A 548 11.77 -7.06 44.75
N ARG A 549 11.26 -8.30 44.69
CA ARG A 549 11.94 -9.53 45.19
C ARG A 549 13.25 -9.85 44.47
N SER A 550 13.48 -9.36 43.27
CA SER A 550 14.74 -9.52 42.53
C SER A 550 15.91 -8.76 43.15
N SER A 551 15.64 -7.71 43.95
CA SER A 551 16.66 -6.90 44.63
C SER A 551 17.00 -7.46 46.00
N LYS A 552 18.30 -7.56 46.30
CA LYS A 552 18.82 -7.95 47.61
C LYS A 552 18.76 -6.80 48.63
N ASN A 553 18.63 -5.55 48.17
CA ASN A 553 18.63 -4.39 49.05
C ASN A 553 17.19 -4.08 49.52
N PRO A 554 16.86 -4.10 50.84
CA PRO A 554 15.51 -3.92 51.34
C PRO A 554 14.90 -2.55 51.02
N ALA A 555 15.72 -1.49 51.01
CA ALA A 555 15.25 -0.15 50.65
C ALA A 555 14.84 -0.07 49.15
N LEU A 556 15.64 -0.66 48.26
CA LEU A 556 15.33 -0.72 46.83
C LEU A 556 14.13 -1.60 46.56
N ARG A 557 13.96 -2.70 47.31
CA ARG A 557 12.79 -3.58 47.21
C ARG A 557 11.50 -2.83 47.55
N LEU A 558 11.50 -2.03 48.59
CA LEU A 558 10.35 -1.22 49.00
C LEU A 558 10.05 -0.13 47.95
N ALA A 559 11.08 0.51 47.41
CA ALA A 559 10.94 1.55 46.41
C ALA A 559 10.34 0.99 45.10
N LEU A 560 10.81 -0.20 44.66
CA LEU A 560 10.24 -0.90 43.47
C LEU A 560 8.78 -1.32 43.72
N GLY A 561 8.44 -1.80 44.94
CA GLY A 561 7.06 -2.12 45.30
C GLY A 561 6.15 -0.88 45.31
N ALA A 562 6.62 0.26 45.80
CA ALA A 562 5.89 1.51 45.74
C ALA A 562 5.69 2.02 44.31
N TYR A 563 6.71 1.85 43.46
CA TYR A 563 6.60 2.16 42.04
C TYR A 563 5.56 1.28 41.33
N ASP A 564 5.51 0.01 41.69
CA ASP A 564 4.54 -0.92 41.12
C ASP A 564 3.10 -0.59 41.55
N ILE A 565 2.88 -0.17 42.78
CA ILE A 565 1.58 0.37 43.22
C ILE A 565 1.23 1.64 42.43
N TYR A 566 2.19 2.52 42.13
CA TYR A 566 1.95 3.70 41.31
C TYR A 566 1.48 3.34 39.89
N ASN A 567 1.85 2.18 39.37
CA ASN A 567 1.37 1.68 38.08
C ASN A 567 -0.16 1.49 38.01
N ILE A 568 -0.90 1.60 39.13
CA ILE A 568 -2.36 1.65 39.11
C ILE A 568 -2.90 2.82 38.28
N THR A 569 -2.14 3.92 38.24
CA THR A 569 -2.49 5.06 37.37
C THR A 569 -2.52 4.67 35.87
N GLY A 570 -1.60 3.79 35.46
CA GLY A 570 -1.60 3.19 34.13
C GLY A 570 -2.85 2.33 33.89
N TRP A 571 -3.21 1.48 34.85
CA TRP A 571 -4.45 0.70 34.76
C TRP A 571 -5.71 1.56 34.65
N LEU A 572 -5.78 2.63 35.44
CA LEU A 572 -6.88 3.59 35.34
C LEU A 572 -6.93 4.27 33.97
N SER A 573 -5.78 4.68 33.45
CA SER A 573 -5.65 5.26 32.11
C SER A 573 -6.12 4.29 31.02
N ASP A 574 -5.71 3.02 31.14
CA ASP A 574 -6.11 1.98 30.17
C ASP A 574 -7.64 1.77 30.20
N VAL A 575 -8.27 1.69 31.40
CA VAL A 575 -9.73 1.58 31.52
C VAL A 575 -10.43 2.79 30.94
N LEU A 576 -9.94 4.02 31.22
CA LEU A 576 -10.49 5.25 30.66
C LEU A 576 -10.38 5.31 29.13
N SER A 577 -9.36 4.67 28.55
CA SER A 577 -9.20 4.57 27.08
C SER A 577 -10.39 3.93 26.38
N TYR A 578 -11.13 3.07 27.06
CA TYR A 578 -12.35 2.44 26.49
C TYR A 578 -13.55 3.41 26.37
N SER A 579 -13.45 4.64 26.89
CA SER A 579 -14.44 5.69 26.62
C SER A 579 -14.56 6.03 25.13
N ARG A 580 -13.59 5.66 24.30
CA ARG A 580 -13.66 5.77 22.83
C ARG A 580 -14.78 4.95 22.22
N LEU A 581 -15.15 3.82 22.85
CA LEU A 581 -16.30 3.02 22.40
C LEU A 581 -17.58 3.84 22.46
N LEU A 582 -17.75 4.60 23.54
CA LEU A 582 -18.84 5.57 23.68
C LEU A 582 -18.75 6.66 22.61
N ALA A 583 -17.58 7.32 22.52
CA ALA A 583 -17.41 8.47 21.65
C ALA A 583 -17.73 8.16 20.19
N LEU A 584 -17.22 7.03 19.67
CA LEU A 584 -17.45 6.61 18.29
C LEU A 584 -18.87 6.10 18.07
N GLY A 585 -19.42 5.31 18.99
CA GLY A 585 -20.80 4.83 18.90
C GLY A 585 -21.81 5.97 18.88
N LEU A 586 -21.58 7.01 19.70
CA LEU A 586 -22.41 8.22 19.66
C LEU A 586 -22.20 9.03 18.38
N ALA A 587 -20.94 9.21 17.94
CA ALA A 587 -20.63 9.98 16.72
C ALA A 587 -21.35 9.41 15.50
N THR A 588 -21.32 8.09 15.32
CA THR A 588 -22.02 7.41 14.22
C THR A 588 -23.52 7.74 14.20
N GLY A 589 -24.17 7.62 15.36
CA GLY A 589 -25.61 7.89 15.49
C GLY A 589 -25.96 9.37 15.33
N VAL A 590 -25.21 10.28 15.96
CA VAL A 590 -25.44 11.73 15.88
C VAL A 590 -25.28 12.23 14.45
N ILE A 591 -24.21 11.85 13.75
CA ILE A 591 -23.99 12.26 12.36
C ILE A 591 -25.12 11.72 11.47
N ALA A 592 -25.51 10.46 11.65
CA ALA A 592 -26.62 9.87 10.91
C ALA A 592 -27.93 10.66 11.10
N SER A 593 -28.28 11.00 12.35
CA SER A 593 -29.47 11.80 12.65
C SER A 593 -29.42 13.21 12.05
N VAL A 594 -28.27 13.87 12.11
CA VAL A 594 -28.08 15.19 11.47
C VAL A 594 -28.28 15.10 9.95
N VAL A 595 -27.73 14.09 9.29
CA VAL A 595 -27.91 13.85 7.85
C VAL A 595 -29.39 13.67 7.51
N ASN A 596 -30.13 12.86 8.30
CA ASN A 596 -31.56 12.63 8.12
C ASN A 596 -32.38 13.90 8.28
N GLN A 597 -32.10 14.69 9.32
CA GLN A 597 -32.76 15.95 9.58
C GLN A 597 -32.51 16.98 8.49
N MET A 598 -31.27 17.15 8.05
CA MET A 598 -30.92 18.03 6.96
C MET A 598 -31.63 17.67 5.65
N GLY A 599 -31.65 16.37 5.32
CA GLY A 599 -32.36 15.89 4.14
C GLY A 599 -33.85 16.13 4.19
N SER A 600 -34.49 16.04 5.38
CA SER A 600 -35.93 16.19 5.56
C SER A 600 -36.42 17.65 5.63
N MET A 601 -35.53 18.64 5.71
CA MET A 601 -35.91 20.06 5.93
C MET A 601 -36.92 20.63 4.91
N LEU A 602 -36.89 20.16 3.66
CA LEU A 602 -37.78 20.63 2.59
C LEU A 602 -39.17 19.94 2.56
N GLY A 603 -39.42 19.02 3.47
CA GLY A 603 -40.70 18.38 3.68
C GLY A 603 -41.22 17.55 2.49
N LYS A 604 -42.55 17.44 2.35
CA LYS A 604 -43.24 16.52 1.42
C LYS A 604 -43.22 16.95 -0.07
N SER A 605 -42.53 18.03 -0.44
CA SER A 605 -42.49 18.47 -1.84
C SER A 605 -41.68 17.44 -2.69
N VAL A 606 -42.00 17.34 -3.99
CA VAL A 606 -41.29 16.46 -4.93
C VAL A 606 -39.81 16.77 -4.91
N PHE A 607 -39.42 18.06 -4.90
CA PHE A 607 -38.04 18.50 -4.79
C PHE A 607 -37.42 18.11 -3.44
N GLY A 608 -38.22 18.18 -2.34
CA GLY A 608 -37.81 17.76 -1.01
C GLY A 608 -37.46 16.25 -0.93
N VAL A 609 -38.25 15.40 -1.60
CA VAL A 609 -37.99 13.95 -1.67
C VAL A 609 -36.71 13.66 -2.47
N ILE A 610 -36.50 14.32 -3.60
CA ILE A 610 -35.29 14.15 -4.43
C ILE A 610 -34.07 14.59 -3.62
N LEU A 611 -34.12 15.76 -2.98
CA LEU A 611 -33.03 16.25 -2.14
C LEU A 611 -32.74 15.31 -0.98
N PHE A 612 -33.78 14.80 -0.31
CA PHE A 612 -33.62 13.81 0.75
C PHE A 612 -32.86 12.59 0.29
N ILE A 613 -33.20 12.02 -0.88
CA ILE A 613 -32.51 10.83 -1.42
C ILE A 613 -31.03 11.15 -1.70
N VAL A 614 -30.75 12.31 -2.28
CA VAL A 614 -29.34 12.70 -2.59
C VAL A 614 -28.54 12.89 -1.30
N VAL A 615 -29.08 13.68 -0.35
CA VAL A 615 -28.42 13.93 0.95
C VAL A 615 -28.26 12.64 1.74
N PHE A 616 -29.28 11.76 1.72
CA PHE A 616 -29.24 10.46 2.37
C PHE A 616 -28.10 9.60 1.80
N ILE A 617 -28.04 9.39 0.48
CA ILE A 617 -27.02 8.54 -0.14
C ILE A 617 -25.62 9.11 0.13
N VAL A 618 -25.38 10.38 -0.14
CA VAL A 618 -24.06 11.00 0.02
C VAL A 618 -23.66 11.08 1.48
N GLY A 619 -24.58 11.54 2.35
CA GLY A 619 -24.30 11.72 3.77
C GLY A 619 -24.05 10.40 4.50
N HIS A 620 -24.87 9.37 4.24
CA HIS A 620 -24.67 8.06 4.86
C HIS A 620 -23.48 7.29 4.30
N ALA A 621 -23.16 7.44 3.00
CA ALA A 621 -21.94 6.87 2.43
C ALA A 621 -20.68 7.48 3.09
N MET A 622 -20.68 8.82 3.26
CA MET A 622 -19.58 9.52 3.92
C MET A 622 -19.50 9.16 5.42
N ASN A 623 -20.64 9.12 6.11
CA ASN A 623 -20.70 8.72 7.51
C ASN A 623 -20.20 7.30 7.73
N LEU A 624 -20.62 6.36 6.88
CA LEU A 624 -20.14 4.98 6.91
C LEU A 624 -18.61 4.91 6.70
N ALA A 625 -18.07 5.61 5.69
CA ALA A 625 -16.65 5.59 5.38
C ALA A 625 -15.79 6.12 6.54
N ILE A 626 -16.18 7.28 7.11
CA ILE A 626 -15.44 7.92 8.22
C ILE A 626 -15.49 7.04 9.48
N ASN A 627 -16.68 6.56 9.85
CA ASN A 627 -16.82 5.78 11.09
C ASN A 627 -16.27 4.35 10.95
N LEU A 628 -16.31 3.76 9.74
CA LEU A 628 -15.67 2.47 9.44
C LEU A 628 -14.14 2.56 9.65
N LEU A 629 -13.52 3.61 9.09
CA LEU A 629 -12.11 3.87 9.28
C LEU A 629 -11.78 4.17 10.75
N GLY A 630 -12.61 4.99 11.41
CA GLY A 630 -12.47 5.28 12.83
C GLY A 630 -12.55 4.03 13.69
N ALA A 631 -13.56 3.18 13.48
CA ALA A 631 -13.71 1.92 14.20
C ALA A 631 -12.51 0.99 13.98
N TYR A 632 -11.98 0.89 12.75
CA TYR A 632 -10.79 0.09 12.45
C TYR A 632 -9.56 0.59 13.23
N VAL A 633 -9.22 1.87 13.11
CA VAL A 633 -8.04 2.46 13.75
C VAL A 633 -8.11 2.38 15.28
N HIS A 634 -9.26 2.71 15.85
CA HIS A 634 -9.41 2.74 17.30
C HIS A 634 -9.51 1.34 17.92
N THR A 635 -10.09 0.36 17.20
CA THR A 635 -10.06 -1.04 17.64
C THR A 635 -8.64 -1.59 17.62
N ASN A 636 -7.86 -1.32 16.56
CA ASN A 636 -6.43 -1.70 16.51
C ASN A 636 -5.68 -1.14 17.72
N ARG A 637 -5.90 0.14 18.03
CA ARG A 637 -5.24 0.78 19.16
C ARG A 637 -5.59 0.11 20.50
N LEU A 638 -6.87 -0.23 20.74
CA LEU A 638 -7.27 -0.93 21.96
C LEU A 638 -6.61 -2.32 22.07
N GLN A 639 -6.36 -2.99 20.95
CA GLN A 639 -5.64 -4.26 20.95
C GLN A 639 -4.14 -4.06 21.21
N PHE A 640 -3.51 -3.11 20.53
CA PHE A 640 -2.05 -2.96 20.54
C PHE A 640 -1.53 -2.32 21.82
N VAL A 641 -2.17 -1.27 22.30
CA VAL A 641 -1.67 -0.51 23.45
C VAL A 641 -2.18 -1.08 24.77
N GLU A 642 -3.50 -1.27 24.87
CA GLU A 642 -4.13 -1.65 26.12
C GLU A 642 -4.05 -3.17 26.38
N PHE A 643 -4.27 -4.01 25.36
CA PHE A 643 -4.31 -5.46 25.55
C PHE A 643 -2.93 -6.11 25.42
N PHE A 644 -2.25 -5.91 24.29
CA PHE A 644 -0.92 -6.51 24.07
C PHE A 644 0.11 -5.99 25.05
N GLY A 645 0.06 -4.72 25.43
CA GLY A 645 0.93 -4.14 26.45
C GLY A 645 0.92 -4.86 27.80
N LYS A 646 -0.03 -5.78 28.04
CA LYS A 646 -0.08 -6.59 29.28
C LYS A 646 0.76 -7.86 29.21
N PHE A 647 0.97 -8.47 28.05
CA PHE A 647 1.56 -9.81 27.97
C PHE A 647 2.35 -10.10 26.70
N TYR A 648 2.28 -9.27 25.66
CA TYR A 648 2.79 -9.57 24.34
C TYR A 648 3.81 -8.52 23.89
N GLU A 649 4.99 -8.96 23.46
CA GLU A 649 6.05 -8.10 22.98
C GLU A 649 6.11 -8.09 21.44
N GLY A 650 5.95 -9.25 20.82
CA GLY A 650 6.00 -9.40 19.36
C GLY A 650 7.42 -9.28 18.81
N GLY A 651 7.56 -9.25 17.48
CA GLY A 651 8.84 -9.08 16.78
C GLY A 651 9.37 -10.36 16.13
N GLY A 652 8.59 -11.45 16.14
CA GLY A 652 8.88 -12.66 15.36
C GLY A 652 8.87 -12.35 13.86
N LYS A 653 9.69 -13.07 13.08
CA LYS A 653 9.77 -12.92 11.62
C LYS A 653 8.73 -13.81 10.95
N PRO A 654 8.05 -13.34 9.89
CA PRO A 654 7.16 -14.20 9.13
C PRO A 654 7.94 -15.29 8.42
N PHE A 655 7.31 -16.45 8.24
CA PHE A 655 7.86 -17.53 7.44
C PHE A 655 7.68 -17.22 5.96
N GLU A 656 8.78 -17.11 5.23
CA GLU A 656 8.82 -16.88 3.80
C GLU A 656 9.28 -18.16 3.08
N PRO A 657 8.35 -19.03 2.70
CA PRO A 657 8.70 -20.29 2.05
C PRO A 657 9.32 -20.02 0.68
N PHE A 658 10.31 -20.83 0.32
CA PHE A 658 10.86 -20.86 -1.03
C PHE A 658 9.80 -21.43 -1.99
N HIS A 659 9.08 -20.56 -2.66
CA HIS A 659 8.04 -20.87 -3.66
C HIS A 659 8.25 -20.04 -4.92
N ALA A 660 7.56 -20.37 -5.99
CA ALA A 660 7.66 -19.62 -7.23
C ALA A 660 6.92 -18.27 -7.09
N GLU A 661 7.66 -17.18 -6.98
CA GLU A 661 7.07 -15.83 -7.01
C GLU A 661 6.73 -15.42 -8.43
N THR A 662 5.45 -15.20 -8.67
CA THR A 662 4.89 -14.75 -9.94
C THR A 662 4.14 -13.42 -9.76
N LYS A 663 4.12 -12.58 -10.80
CA LYS A 663 3.48 -11.25 -10.76
C LYS A 663 2.16 -11.23 -11.52
N TYR A 664 2.09 -11.93 -12.63
CA TYR A 664 0.98 -11.85 -13.58
C TYR A 664 0.10 -13.10 -13.60
N VAL A 665 0.67 -14.26 -13.26
CA VAL A 665 -0.03 -15.55 -13.26
C VAL A 665 0.25 -16.31 -11.98
N ASP A 666 -0.71 -17.07 -11.48
CA ASP A 666 -0.51 -17.95 -10.34
C ASP A 666 -0.27 -19.39 -10.81
N ILE A 667 0.78 -20.04 -10.30
CA ILE A 667 1.10 -21.43 -10.63
C ILE A 667 0.31 -22.34 -9.70
N LYS A 668 -0.39 -23.31 -10.28
CA LYS A 668 -1.13 -24.31 -9.49
C LYS A 668 -0.15 -25.21 -8.76
N GLU A 669 -0.17 -25.17 -7.43
CA GLU A 669 0.62 -26.06 -6.58
C GLU A 669 0.21 -27.53 -6.80
N GLU A 670 1.18 -28.41 -7.00
CA GLU A 670 0.97 -29.86 -6.95
C GLU A 670 0.77 -30.27 -5.48
N LYS A 671 -0.50 -30.50 -5.10
CA LYS A 671 -0.84 -31.03 -3.76
C LYS A 671 -0.44 -32.49 -3.60
#